data_a1e7b8c2fca490ae2de5727e91d450f7
#
_entry.id   a1e7b8c2fca490ae2de5727e91d450f7
#
_cell.length_a   1.000
_cell.length_b   1.000
_cell.length_c   1.000
_cell.angle_alpha   90.00
_cell.angle_beta   90.00
_cell.angle_gamma   90.00
#
_symmetry.space_group_name_H-M   'P 1'
#
loop_
_entity.id
_entity.type
_entity.pdbx_description
1 polymer ?
#
loop_
_entity_poly.entity_id
_entity_poly.type
_entity_poly.pdbx_seq_one_letter_code
_entity_poly.pdbx_strand_id
1 'polypeptide(L)'
;MAAASISATADIIPANTISNDTSRVIDLDEVVVISQPKEQVRLRLQPLSSSVFGSEQLQQLNVRDLSQLSQYVPSVVMPAYGSRLTSSMYVRGIGSRINNPAVGVYYDNIPLMSKSAFNNHFYMLDRVDIMRGPQGTLYGQNTEGGLVRVYSKNPMNYQGTDVHLGIGTGLWRNVEVAHHHRPSEQLAFTVAGFYSGLKGFIDNTQFDEKNDKSLEAGGKVRLIWEPTQKLKFDWTADYQWVNQNGFGYGEFSPIPHLPSITSSSVVPASKTVQDPATTIMNGYKRNMLNTGLSIGYDMGSLLFTSTTSYQFLQDRMMMDQDYMVPDYLRLEQRQKMNALTQEFVLRSHDNSHWQHASGLFGSYQWLRTDAPVWFGDAITGPISNAITNAMKGAMQGSMYPRIYQQMLEQMVAQGMPQPVAEKQAAAAAQKAVDAALSGVSMSAEMAVPETFHTPQLNLAAYHESNILLTDRLKLTLGLRFNVDKVKIAYDALAYMNMTGGTAERQATYHLTSHVVDSRSKSFTQLLPKFGLTYNFGEQLGNIYAIVSKGYRAGGYNIQMFSDILQTDLNAHQQDAMRGDYNVEHTTQDYDNINKTIAYKPEESWNYELGTHLNLFDGKLHADLALYYMQIRNQQLSVMEPNSNYGRIMVNAGKSHSCGAELTLRGRALDNALDWGVTYAFTNAKFDEYDNYKDNYVPFVPQHTFSVMADWHIGNITIGANATGQGKTWWDEANTYSQKFYATLGAHADYDFGHVLVSLWGRNLTDTKYNTFAVQSSAAGGTRYFAQRANPLQVGLDLRLRL
;
A
#
# COMPACT_ATOMS: atom_id res chain seq x y z
N MET A 1 40.30 52.82 8.24
CA MET A 1 40.22 51.91 7.08
C MET A 1 38.95 51.13 7.24
N ALA A 2 38.03 51.32 6.30
CA ALA A 2 36.65 50.91 6.40
C ALA A 2 36.47 49.40 6.19
N ALA A 3 35.87 48.71 7.14
CA ALA A 3 35.33 47.37 6.93
C ALA A 3 33.91 47.52 6.38
N ALA A 4 33.70 47.13 5.14
CA ALA A 4 32.39 47.10 4.53
C ALA A 4 31.64 45.86 5.01
N SER A 5 30.60 46.06 5.81
CA SER A 5 29.60 45.06 6.13
C SER A 5 28.68 44.86 4.93
N ILE A 6 28.77 43.73 4.27
CA ILE A 6 27.77 43.27 3.31
C ILE A 6 26.62 42.63 4.08
N SER A 7 25.58 43.42 4.33
CA SER A 7 24.28 42.88 4.76
C SER A 7 23.59 42.29 3.52
N ALA A 8 23.51 40.96 3.43
CA ALA A 8 22.60 40.33 2.49
C ALA A 8 21.15 40.55 2.95
N THR A 9 20.56 41.64 2.46
CA THR A 9 19.11 41.81 2.49
C THR A 9 18.53 40.80 1.49
N ALA A 10 17.77 39.82 2.01
CA ALA A 10 16.87 39.04 1.16
C ALA A 10 15.85 40.02 0.59
N ASP A 11 15.95 40.31 -0.69
CA ASP A 11 14.99 41.13 -1.42
C ASP A 11 13.63 40.45 -1.33
N ILE A 12 12.75 41.05 -0.51
CA ILE A 12 11.33 40.76 -0.51
C ILE A 12 10.80 41.27 -1.85
N ILE A 13 10.53 40.38 -2.79
CA ILE A 13 9.82 40.74 -4.02
C ILE A 13 8.40 41.14 -3.59
N PRO A 14 7.98 42.40 -3.79
CA PRO A 14 6.63 42.78 -3.42
C PRO A 14 5.62 42.06 -4.33
N ALA A 15 4.54 41.59 -3.74
CA ALA A 15 3.47 40.82 -4.38
C ALA A 15 2.61 41.59 -5.40
N ASN A 16 3.12 42.66 -6.02
CA ASN A 16 2.38 43.48 -6.99
C ASN A 16 3.28 44.01 -8.13
N THR A 17 3.92 43.11 -8.86
CA THR A 17 4.28 43.37 -10.24
C THR A 17 3.89 42.16 -11.07
N ILE A 18 2.63 42.14 -11.50
CA ILE A 18 2.25 41.38 -12.70
C ILE A 18 2.96 42.11 -13.84
N SER A 19 4.18 41.73 -14.09
CA SER A 19 4.82 42.07 -15.38
C SER A 19 4.09 41.20 -16.40
N ASN A 20 3.56 41.84 -17.44
CA ASN A 20 3.13 41.19 -18.68
C ASN A 20 4.32 40.59 -19.43
N ASP A 21 5.24 39.98 -18.72
CA ASP A 21 6.35 39.24 -19.29
C ASP A 21 5.90 37.80 -19.54
N THR A 22 5.69 37.48 -20.79
CA THR A 22 5.28 36.20 -21.35
C THR A 22 6.35 35.11 -21.21
N SER A 23 7.38 35.29 -20.42
CA SER A 23 8.33 34.23 -20.03
C SER A 23 7.88 33.52 -18.78
N ARG A 24 6.98 32.53 -18.90
CA ARG A 24 6.78 31.53 -17.86
C ARG A 24 8.07 30.74 -17.69
N VAL A 25 8.83 31.05 -16.69
CA VAL A 25 10.02 30.30 -16.32
C VAL A 25 9.54 29.13 -15.47
N ILE A 26 9.34 27.97 -16.10
CA ILE A 26 9.35 26.72 -15.31
C ILE A 26 10.80 26.60 -14.85
N ASP A 27 11.02 26.83 -13.57
CA ASP A 27 12.34 26.70 -12.98
C ASP A 27 12.73 25.22 -13.02
N LEU A 28 13.60 24.85 -13.95
CA LEU A 28 14.19 23.50 -13.98
C LEU A 28 15.11 23.31 -12.78
N ASP A 29 15.54 24.38 -12.15
CA ASP A 29 16.24 24.34 -10.88
C ASP A 29 15.26 24.05 -9.76
N GLU A 30 15.65 23.17 -8.86
CA GLU A 30 14.93 22.84 -7.64
C GLU A 30 14.75 24.11 -6.80
N VAL A 31 13.56 24.71 -6.84
CA VAL A 31 13.24 25.89 -6.01
C VAL A 31 13.16 25.47 -4.55
N VAL A 32 14.18 25.77 -3.79
CA VAL A 32 14.20 25.52 -2.36
C VAL A 32 13.72 26.77 -1.63
N VAL A 33 12.46 26.83 -1.30
CA VAL A 33 11.91 27.87 -0.43
C VAL A 33 11.48 27.28 0.92
N ILE A 34 11.55 25.96 1.08
CA ILE A 34 11.07 25.29 2.30
C ILE A 34 12.27 24.92 3.16
N SER A 35 12.39 25.55 4.35
CA SER A 35 13.34 25.15 5.37
C SER A 35 12.99 23.75 5.87
N GLN A 36 13.85 22.77 5.58
CA GLN A 36 13.69 21.40 6.04
C GLN A 36 14.25 21.26 7.46
N PRO A 37 13.56 20.57 8.38
CA PRO A 37 14.09 20.37 9.73
C PRO A 37 15.41 19.62 9.77
N LYS A 38 15.60 18.65 8.87
CA LYS A 38 16.75 17.71 8.86
C LYS A 38 17.76 17.99 7.77
N GLU A 39 17.34 18.58 6.66
CA GLU A 39 18.17 18.77 5.47
C GLU A 39 18.31 20.25 5.15
N GLN A 40 19.49 20.64 4.74
CA GLN A 40 19.83 22.04 4.53
C GLN A 40 19.95 22.39 3.04
N VAL A 41 20.20 21.40 2.21
CA VAL A 41 20.69 21.60 0.84
C VAL A 41 19.65 21.09 -0.15
N ARG A 42 19.63 21.68 -1.36
CA ARG A 42 18.89 21.16 -2.51
C ARG A 42 19.17 19.67 -2.70
N LEU A 43 18.15 18.86 -2.98
CA LEU A 43 18.30 17.39 -3.09
C LEU A 43 19.36 16.99 -4.12
N ARG A 44 19.45 17.72 -5.23
CA ARG A 44 20.48 17.47 -6.26
C ARG A 44 21.92 17.76 -5.82
N LEU A 45 22.13 18.45 -4.68
CA LEU A 45 23.45 18.67 -4.09
C LEU A 45 23.81 17.62 -3.02
N GLN A 46 22.91 16.68 -2.77
CA GLN A 46 23.12 15.57 -1.84
C GLN A 46 23.51 14.30 -2.60
N PRO A 47 24.26 13.37 -1.98
CA PRO A 47 24.62 12.09 -2.58
C PRO A 47 23.45 11.13 -2.54
N LEU A 48 22.42 11.36 -3.35
CA LEU A 48 21.23 10.50 -3.44
C LEU A 48 20.50 10.68 -4.77
N SER A 49 19.80 9.64 -5.17
CA SER A 49 18.87 9.67 -6.30
C SER A 49 17.53 10.24 -5.87
N SER A 50 17.04 11.28 -6.53
CA SER A 50 15.75 11.91 -6.24
C SER A 50 14.97 12.29 -7.49
N SER A 51 13.67 12.46 -7.33
CA SER A 51 12.77 13.07 -8.31
C SER A 51 11.92 14.11 -7.58
N VAL A 52 11.86 15.33 -8.11
CA VAL A 52 11.11 16.44 -7.56
C VAL A 52 10.07 16.87 -8.56
N PHE A 53 8.82 17.02 -8.12
CA PHE A 53 7.70 17.49 -8.92
C PHE A 53 7.06 18.71 -8.27
N GLY A 54 7.16 19.86 -8.91
CA GLY A 54 6.49 21.08 -8.48
C GLY A 54 4.99 21.07 -8.82
N SER A 55 4.25 22.03 -8.27
CA SER A 55 2.79 22.11 -8.44
C SER A 55 2.36 22.22 -9.91
N GLU A 56 3.08 22.95 -10.74
CA GLU A 56 2.78 23.12 -12.14
C GLU A 56 2.94 21.81 -12.91
N GLN A 57 4.05 21.10 -12.70
CA GLN A 57 4.28 19.78 -13.33
C GLN A 57 3.25 18.74 -12.91
N LEU A 58 2.85 18.72 -11.61
CA LEU A 58 1.77 17.85 -11.14
C LEU A 58 0.44 18.15 -11.83
N GLN A 59 0.16 19.44 -12.13
CA GLN A 59 -1.04 19.86 -12.85
C GLN A 59 -0.99 19.47 -14.32
N GLN A 60 0.11 19.71 -15.03
CA GLN A 60 0.30 19.33 -16.45
C GLN A 60 0.17 17.82 -16.66
N LEU A 61 0.77 17.01 -15.76
CA LEU A 61 0.64 15.56 -15.77
C LEU A 61 -0.75 15.08 -15.26
N ASN A 62 -1.58 16.01 -14.78
CA ASN A 62 -2.88 15.72 -14.18
C ASN A 62 -2.80 14.62 -13.08
N VAL A 63 -1.73 14.65 -12.27
CA VAL A 63 -1.50 13.67 -11.20
C VAL A 63 -2.35 14.04 -9.98
N ARG A 64 -3.10 13.06 -9.45
CA ARG A 64 -4.08 13.26 -8.36
C ARG A 64 -3.72 12.53 -7.08
N ASP A 65 -2.77 11.60 -7.14
CA ASP A 65 -2.32 10.80 -6.00
C ASP A 65 -0.92 10.20 -6.25
N LEU A 66 -0.35 9.56 -5.24
CA LEU A 66 0.98 8.94 -5.32
C LEU A 66 1.04 7.76 -6.31
N SER A 67 -0.05 7.01 -6.48
CA SER A 67 -0.07 5.88 -7.41
C SER A 67 0.12 6.36 -8.85
N GLN A 68 -0.54 7.46 -9.22
CA GLN A 68 -0.37 8.06 -10.54
C GLN A 68 1.00 8.69 -10.70
N LEU A 69 1.52 9.37 -9.66
CA LEU A 69 2.85 9.98 -9.69
C LEU A 69 3.96 8.93 -9.85
N SER A 70 3.80 7.74 -9.28
CA SER A 70 4.81 6.68 -9.36
C SER A 70 5.16 6.27 -10.78
N GLN A 71 4.26 6.47 -11.75
CA GLN A 71 4.49 6.14 -13.16
C GLN A 71 5.53 7.03 -13.84
N TYR A 72 5.82 8.20 -13.27
CA TYR A 72 6.78 9.19 -13.80
C TYR A 72 8.14 9.14 -13.09
N VAL A 73 8.31 8.22 -12.13
CA VAL A 73 9.52 8.12 -11.31
C VAL A 73 10.28 6.83 -11.64
N PRO A 74 11.57 6.90 -12.01
CA PRO A 74 12.35 5.71 -12.33
C PRO A 74 12.44 4.75 -11.13
N SER A 75 12.37 3.44 -11.37
CA SER A 75 12.44 2.36 -10.35
C SER A 75 11.40 2.42 -9.24
N VAL A 76 10.33 3.18 -9.39
CA VAL A 76 9.24 3.31 -8.42
C VAL A 76 7.95 2.76 -9.00
N VAL A 77 7.29 1.87 -8.28
CA VAL A 77 6.02 1.28 -8.67
C VAL A 77 5.08 1.20 -7.48
N MET A 78 3.84 1.62 -7.68
CA MET A 78 2.77 1.47 -6.72
C MET A 78 1.63 0.67 -7.36
N PRO A 79 1.63 -0.68 -7.24
CA PRO A 79 0.61 -1.52 -7.85
C PRO A 79 -0.79 -1.15 -7.34
N ALA A 80 -1.76 -1.08 -8.24
CA ALA A 80 -3.14 -0.83 -7.87
C ALA A 80 -3.81 -2.15 -7.45
N TYR A 81 -3.77 -2.46 -6.16
CA TYR A 81 -4.41 -3.65 -5.58
C TYR A 81 -5.95 -3.53 -5.46
N GLY A 82 -6.53 -2.51 -6.05
CA GLY A 82 -7.98 -2.30 -6.03
C GLY A 82 -8.54 -1.71 -4.74
N SER A 83 -7.70 -1.35 -3.78
CA SER A 83 -8.13 -0.71 -2.54
C SER A 83 -7.02 0.14 -1.94
N ARG A 84 -7.37 1.26 -1.31
CA ARG A 84 -6.43 2.11 -0.57
C ARG A 84 -5.90 1.49 0.72
N LEU A 85 -6.52 0.42 1.22
CA LEU A 85 -5.96 -0.37 2.33
C LEU A 85 -4.52 -0.80 2.04
N THR A 86 -4.25 -1.20 0.81
CA THR A 86 -2.96 -1.70 0.37
C THR A 86 -2.31 -0.70 -0.57
N SER A 87 -1.84 0.42 -0.03
CA SER A 87 -1.10 1.43 -0.78
C SER A 87 0.40 1.20 -0.64
N SER A 88 0.87 0.07 -1.15
CA SER A 88 2.28 -0.35 -1.05
C SER A 88 3.10 0.17 -2.22
N MET A 89 4.25 0.71 -1.91
CA MET A 89 5.22 1.21 -2.89
C MET A 89 6.44 0.30 -2.93
N TYR A 90 6.92 0.04 -4.15
CA TYR A 90 8.15 -0.70 -4.42
C TYR A 90 9.16 0.26 -5.04
N VAL A 91 10.35 0.29 -4.48
CA VAL A 91 11.47 1.11 -4.96
C VAL A 91 12.69 0.21 -5.12
N ARG A 92 13.28 0.14 -6.30
CA ARG A 92 14.48 -0.67 -6.58
C ARG A 92 14.35 -2.14 -6.14
N GLY A 93 13.14 -2.72 -6.23
CA GLY A 93 12.91 -4.11 -5.83
C GLY A 93 12.55 -4.33 -4.35
N ILE A 94 12.58 -3.29 -3.52
CA ILE A 94 12.17 -3.35 -2.12
C ILE A 94 10.76 -2.81 -1.96
N GLY A 95 9.87 -3.62 -1.38
CA GLY A 95 8.48 -3.25 -1.15
C GLY A 95 7.74 -4.34 -0.38
N SER A 96 6.50 -4.06 0.04
CA SER A 96 5.69 -5.04 0.76
C SER A 96 4.21 -4.79 0.58
N ARG A 97 3.46 -5.83 0.23
CA ARG A 97 2.01 -5.78 0.10
C ARG A 97 1.30 -5.69 1.45
N ILE A 98 1.72 -6.47 2.44
CA ILE A 98 1.14 -6.53 3.79
C ILE A 98 2.16 -6.08 4.84
N ASN A 99 1.71 -5.85 6.07
CA ASN A 99 2.50 -5.40 7.22
C ASN A 99 3.25 -4.05 7.01
N ASN A 100 4.42 -3.89 7.60
CA ASN A 100 5.15 -2.62 7.62
C ASN A 100 5.57 -2.17 6.21
N PRO A 101 5.45 -0.88 5.87
CA PRO A 101 5.91 -0.36 4.59
C PRO A 101 7.43 -0.37 4.49
N ALA A 102 7.95 -0.44 3.25
CA ALA A 102 9.38 -0.32 2.95
C ALA A 102 9.79 1.10 2.52
N VAL A 103 8.81 1.96 2.24
CA VAL A 103 9.00 3.35 1.83
C VAL A 103 8.24 4.24 2.79
N GLY A 104 8.90 5.26 3.34
CA GLY A 104 8.28 6.24 4.23
C GLY A 104 7.52 7.31 3.44
N VAL A 105 6.44 7.82 4.01
CA VAL A 105 5.70 8.96 3.44
C VAL A 105 5.51 10.02 4.51
N TYR A 106 5.85 11.25 4.17
CA TYR A 106 5.72 12.42 5.04
C TYR A 106 4.86 13.48 4.36
N TYR A 107 3.94 14.07 5.11
CA TYR A 107 3.17 15.25 4.71
C TYR A 107 3.54 16.44 5.60
N ASP A 108 4.03 17.53 5.01
CA ASP A 108 4.49 18.73 5.72
C ASP A 108 5.39 18.39 6.93
N ASN A 109 6.37 17.51 6.71
CA ASN A 109 7.32 16.97 7.70
C ASN A 109 6.73 16.03 8.77
N ILE A 110 5.46 15.67 8.66
CA ILE A 110 4.78 14.73 9.56
C ILE A 110 4.77 13.34 8.94
N PRO A 111 5.29 12.28 9.62
CA PRO A 111 5.28 10.93 9.10
C PRO A 111 3.85 10.35 9.08
N LEU A 112 3.50 9.65 8.00
CA LEU A 112 2.32 8.80 7.96
C LEU A 112 2.68 7.40 8.48
N MET A 113 1.99 6.94 9.51
CA MET A 113 2.35 5.73 10.24
C MET A 113 1.74 4.45 9.65
N SER A 114 0.73 4.56 8.80
CA SER A 114 0.08 3.42 8.13
C SER A 114 0.15 3.58 6.62
N LYS A 115 0.43 2.48 5.90
CA LYS A 115 0.41 2.48 4.43
C LYS A 115 -0.98 2.73 3.84
N SER A 116 -2.06 2.41 4.54
CA SER A 116 -3.42 2.76 4.10
C SER A 116 -3.65 4.29 4.04
N ALA A 117 -2.76 5.07 4.67
CA ALA A 117 -2.73 6.53 4.59
C ALA A 117 -1.85 7.09 3.46
N PHE A 118 -1.12 6.28 2.70
CA PHE A 118 -0.10 6.79 1.77
C PHE A 118 -0.70 7.35 0.48
N ASN A 119 -1.68 6.67 -0.11
CA ASN A 119 -2.31 7.11 -1.35
C ASN A 119 -3.50 8.05 -1.07
N ASN A 120 -3.20 9.29 -0.78
CA ASN A 120 -4.17 10.35 -0.52
C ASN A 120 -4.42 11.19 -1.77
N HIS A 121 -5.60 11.83 -1.82
CA HIS A 121 -5.90 12.82 -2.84
C HIS A 121 -4.95 14.02 -2.72
N PHE A 122 -4.38 14.44 -3.85
CA PHE A 122 -3.50 15.59 -3.95
C PHE A 122 -4.32 16.87 -4.16
N TYR A 123 -4.21 17.81 -3.24
CA TYR A 123 -4.81 19.13 -3.36
C TYR A 123 -3.90 20.17 -2.69
N MET A 124 -3.93 21.41 -3.16
CA MET A 124 -3.11 22.54 -2.69
C MET A 124 -1.61 22.24 -2.51
N LEU A 125 -1.06 21.37 -3.34
CA LEU A 125 0.35 20.99 -3.24
C LEU A 125 1.28 22.07 -3.80
N ASP A 126 2.41 22.20 -3.14
CA ASP A 126 3.57 22.94 -3.61
C ASP A 126 4.54 22.00 -4.35
N ARG A 127 4.88 20.87 -3.71
CA ARG A 127 5.91 19.98 -4.20
C ARG A 127 5.75 18.53 -3.65
N VAL A 128 6.22 17.58 -4.46
CA VAL A 128 6.42 16.18 -4.03
C VAL A 128 7.87 15.79 -4.34
N ASP A 129 8.59 15.33 -3.32
CA ASP A 129 9.95 14.79 -3.44
C ASP A 129 9.91 13.27 -3.25
N ILE A 130 10.58 12.55 -4.13
CA ILE A 130 10.73 11.09 -4.04
C ILE A 130 12.21 10.76 -4.03
N MET A 131 12.72 10.29 -2.90
CA MET A 131 14.10 9.83 -2.72
C MET A 131 14.16 8.33 -2.83
N ARG A 132 15.07 7.81 -3.63
CA ARG A 132 15.26 6.38 -3.87
C ARG A 132 16.50 5.87 -3.13
N GLY A 133 16.44 4.60 -2.70
CA GLY A 133 17.45 4.00 -1.82
C GLY A 133 17.25 4.38 -0.35
N PRO A 134 17.95 3.69 0.56
CA PRO A 134 17.74 3.80 2.00
C PRO A 134 17.97 5.21 2.54
N GLN A 135 16.98 5.72 3.27
CA GLN A 135 17.03 6.99 4.01
C GLN A 135 17.06 6.76 5.54
N GLY A 136 17.54 5.57 5.96
CA GLY A 136 17.46 5.11 7.34
C GLY A 136 18.15 6.02 8.36
N THR A 137 19.21 6.72 8.00
CA THR A 137 19.96 7.57 8.95
C THR A 137 19.12 8.73 9.49
N LEU A 138 18.50 9.53 8.63
CA LEU A 138 17.70 10.68 9.06
C LEU A 138 16.25 10.33 9.36
N TYR A 139 15.65 9.35 8.66
CA TYR A 139 14.22 9.06 8.72
C TYR A 139 13.87 7.75 9.41
N GLY A 140 14.85 6.84 9.59
CA GLY A 140 14.73 5.65 10.41
C GLY A 140 14.03 4.47 9.73
N GLN A 141 13.18 3.79 10.51
CA GLN A 141 12.47 2.60 10.03
C GLN A 141 11.52 2.91 8.86
N ASN A 142 11.20 1.88 8.09
CA ASN A 142 10.26 1.96 6.96
C ASN A 142 10.72 2.90 5.82
N THR A 143 12.02 3.21 5.75
CA THR A 143 12.62 4.01 4.68
C THR A 143 13.75 3.26 3.98
N GLU A 144 13.64 1.94 3.93
CA GLU A 144 14.62 1.03 3.35
C GLU A 144 14.69 1.14 1.83
N GLY A 145 13.55 1.19 1.16
CA GLY A 145 13.46 1.39 -0.29
C GLY A 145 13.57 2.85 -0.69
N GLY A 146 13.11 3.76 0.17
CA GLY A 146 13.08 5.19 -0.14
C GLY A 146 12.18 6.01 0.76
N LEU A 147 11.96 7.26 0.36
CA LEU A 147 11.16 8.23 1.09
C LEU A 147 10.38 9.12 0.12
N VAL A 148 9.13 9.37 0.43
CA VAL A 148 8.28 10.36 -0.23
C VAL A 148 7.97 11.49 0.73
N ARG A 149 8.14 12.73 0.27
CA ARG A 149 7.75 13.93 1.02
C ARG A 149 6.77 14.74 0.19
N VAL A 150 5.65 15.06 0.76
CA VAL A 150 4.60 15.88 0.15
C VAL A 150 4.49 17.19 0.91
N TYR A 151 4.55 18.29 0.21
CA TYR A 151 4.47 19.62 0.79
C TYR A 151 3.27 20.38 0.25
N SER A 152 2.50 20.97 1.15
CA SER A 152 1.43 21.88 0.81
C SER A 152 1.98 23.30 0.63
N LYS A 153 1.28 24.13 -0.15
CA LYS A 153 1.61 25.55 -0.35
C LYS A 153 1.78 26.26 1.00
N ASN A 154 2.81 27.09 1.08
CA ASN A 154 3.12 27.87 2.29
C ASN A 154 2.37 29.20 2.26
N PRO A 155 1.41 29.48 3.19
CA PRO A 155 0.63 30.71 3.18
C PRO A 155 1.46 31.98 3.52
N MET A 156 2.68 31.85 4.02
CA MET A 156 3.58 33.00 4.18
C MET A 156 4.04 33.56 2.82
N ASN A 157 4.19 32.67 1.80
CA ASN A 157 4.74 33.01 0.49
C ASN A 157 3.69 33.02 -0.61
N TYR A 158 2.56 32.30 -0.43
CA TYR A 158 1.49 32.18 -1.40
C TYR A 158 0.17 32.64 -0.79
N GLN A 159 -0.54 33.53 -1.48
CA GLN A 159 -1.81 34.09 -1.05
C GLN A 159 -2.84 34.04 -2.18
N GLY A 160 -4.12 34.04 -1.83
CA GLY A 160 -5.24 34.01 -2.74
C GLY A 160 -6.15 32.81 -2.51
N THR A 161 -7.10 32.64 -3.41
CA THR A 161 -8.05 31.54 -3.40
C THR A 161 -7.87 30.70 -4.68
N ASP A 162 -7.52 29.44 -4.53
CA ASP A 162 -7.49 28.46 -5.61
C ASP A 162 -8.79 27.67 -5.62
N VAL A 163 -9.42 27.56 -6.78
CA VAL A 163 -10.58 26.67 -7.02
C VAL A 163 -10.26 25.76 -8.19
N HIS A 164 -10.45 24.47 -8.00
CA HIS A 164 -10.29 23.47 -9.06
C HIS A 164 -11.59 22.66 -9.21
N LEU A 165 -12.16 22.70 -10.42
CA LEU A 165 -13.34 21.94 -10.82
C LEU A 165 -12.95 20.98 -11.92
N GLY A 166 -13.34 19.70 -11.83
CA GLY A 166 -13.00 18.69 -12.80
C GLY A 166 -14.17 17.75 -13.11
N ILE A 167 -14.30 17.36 -14.39
CA ILE A 167 -15.23 16.34 -14.86
C ILE A 167 -14.53 15.42 -15.86
N GLY A 168 -14.95 14.15 -15.95
CA GLY A 168 -14.36 13.23 -16.92
C GLY A 168 -15.13 11.92 -17.08
N THR A 169 -14.59 11.07 -17.92
CA THR A 169 -15.10 9.71 -18.14
C THR A 169 -15.20 8.92 -16.83
N GLY A 170 -16.05 7.90 -16.81
CA GLY A 170 -16.39 7.18 -15.57
C GLY A 170 -17.21 8.02 -14.59
N LEU A 171 -17.84 9.13 -15.05
CA LEU A 171 -18.49 10.15 -14.23
C LEU A 171 -17.56 10.63 -13.09
N TRP A 172 -16.28 10.80 -13.42
CA TRP A 172 -15.35 11.45 -12.50
C TRP A 172 -15.72 12.92 -12.35
N ARG A 173 -15.72 13.38 -11.10
CA ARG A 173 -16.00 14.76 -10.71
C ARG A 173 -15.09 15.16 -9.56
N ASN A 174 -14.58 16.38 -9.60
CA ASN A 174 -13.66 16.92 -8.61
C ASN A 174 -14.00 18.37 -8.29
N VAL A 175 -13.94 18.73 -7.01
CA VAL A 175 -14.07 20.08 -6.51
C VAL A 175 -13.04 20.28 -5.42
N GLU A 176 -12.15 21.26 -5.59
CA GLU A 176 -11.16 21.66 -4.59
C GLU A 176 -11.25 23.17 -4.39
N VAL A 177 -11.16 23.61 -3.15
CA VAL A 177 -11.07 25.03 -2.79
C VAL A 177 -10.01 25.18 -1.73
N ALA A 178 -9.10 26.12 -1.92
CA ALA A 178 -8.08 26.47 -0.95
C ALA A 178 -7.95 27.99 -0.84
N HIS A 179 -8.03 28.52 0.36
CA HIS A 179 -7.81 29.95 0.63
C HIS A 179 -6.56 30.10 1.48
N HIS A 180 -5.62 30.89 0.98
CA HIS A 180 -4.35 31.22 1.62
C HIS A 180 -4.33 32.71 1.95
N HIS A 181 -4.13 33.03 3.22
CA HIS A 181 -4.16 34.42 3.66
C HIS A 181 -3.05 34.70 4.67
N ARG A 182 -2.45 35.89 4.54
CA ARG A 182 -1.41 36.42 5.43
C ARG A 182 -1.88 37.75 6.00
N PRO A 183 -2.61 37.76 7.13
CA PRO A 183 -3.14 38.99 7.72
C PRO A 183 -2.06 39.89 8.29
N SER A 184 -0.85 39.37 8.57
CA SER A 184 0.31 40.17 9.02
C SER A 184 1.62 39.53 8.57
N GLU A 185 2.73 40.24 8.72
CA GLU A 185 4.05 39.68 8.44
C GLU A 185 4.39 38.45 9.31
N GLN A 186 3.75 38.34 10.46
CA GLN A 186 4.01 37.28 11.44
C GLN A 186 3.03 36.13 11.39
N LEU A 187 1.88 36.28 10.74
CA LEU A 187 0.81 35.29 10.77
C LEU A 187 0.28 34.99 9.38
N ALA A 188 0.19 33.73 9.05
CA ALA A 188 -0.47 33.29 7.82
C ALA A 188 -1.23 31.97 8.08
N PHE A 189 -2.30 31.75 7.32
CA PHE A 189 -3.08 30.53 7.40
C PHE A 189 -3.58 30.06 6.03
N THR A 190 -3.88 28.77 5.97
CA THR A 190 -4.59 28.12 4.87
C THR A 190 -5.79 27.39 5.39
N VAL A 191 -6.93 27.50 4.69
CA VAL A 191 -8.09 26.62 4.86
C VAL A 191 -8.43 26.05 3.50
N ALA A 192 -8.51 24.72 3.42
CA ALA A 192 -8.77 24.04 2.15
C ALA A 192 -9.71 22.85 2.34
N GLY A 193 -10.41 22.48 1.27
CA GLY A 193 -11.26 21.31 1.23
C GLY A 193 -11.37 20.76 -0.18
N PHE A 194 -11.68 19.47 -0.28
CA PHE A 194 -11.93 18.81 -1.55
C PHE A 194 -13.06 17.79 -1.47
N TYR A 195 -13.66 17.52 -2.62
CA TYR A 195 -14.55 16.41 -2.86
C TYR A 195 -14.22 15.80 -4.23
N SER A 196 -14.00 14.50 -4.29
CA SER A 196 -13.75 13.78 -5.54
C SER A 196 -14.61 12.51 -5.59
N GLY A 197 -15.17 12.22 -6.75
CA GLY A 197 -16.02 11.05 -6.95
C GLY A 197 -15.81 10.41 -8.33
N LEU A 198 -15.87 9.10 -8.37
CA LEU A 198 -15.80 8.27 -9.59
C LEU A 198 -16.96 7.27 -9.55
N LYS A 199 -17.75 7.16 -10.64
CA LYS A 199 -18.74 6.07 -10.78
C LYS A 199 -18.03 4.76 -11.08
N GLY A 200 -16.95 4.79 -11.89
CA GLY A 200 -16.10 3.66 -12.21
C GLY A 200 -16.21 3.13 -13.63
N PHE A 201 -15.36 2.13 -13.93
CA PHE A 201 -15.19 1.50 -15.24
C PHE A 201 -15.38 -0.01 -15.21
N ILE A 202 -15.17 -0.67 -14.06
CA ILE A 202 -15.15 -2.12 -13.92
C ILE A 202 -16.53 -2.60 -13.47
N ASP A 203 -17.25 -3.28 -14.37
CA ASP A 203 -18.55 -3.89 -14.06
C ASP A 203 -18.39 -5.08 -13.11
N ASN A 204 -19.44 -5.35 -12.32
CA ASN A 204 -19.58 -6.59 -11.57
C ASN A 204 -20.78 -7.37 -12.18
N THR A 205 -20.61 -8.68 -12.38
CA THR A 205 -21.69 -9.49 -13.02
C THR A 205 -22.86 -9.79 -12.09
N GLN A 206 -22.70 -9.57 -10.78
CA GLN A 206 -23.70 -9.87 -9.75
C GLN A 206 -24.40 -8.61 -9.21
N PHE A 207 -23.83 -7.43 -9.42
CA PHE A 207 -24.31 -6.17 -8.85
C PHE A 207 -24.39 -5.08 -9.92
N ASP A 208 -25.41 -4.24 -9.85
CA ASP A 208 -25.56 -3.05 -10.71
C ASP A 208 -24.70 -1.88 -10.20
N GLU A 209 -23.47 -2.16 -9.77
CA GLU A 209 -22.49 -1.17 -9.34
C GLU A 209 -21.10 -1.51 -9.90
N LYS A 210 -20.28 -0.47 -10.11
CA LYS A 210 -18.90 -0.63 -10.54
C LYS A 210 -18.00 -1.00 -9.35
N ASN A 211 -17.06 -1.93 -9.56
CA ASN A 211 -16.11 -2.35 -8.55
C ASN A 211 -15.06 -1.28 -8.18
N ASP A 212 -14.86 -0.28 -8.99
CA ASP A 212 -13.93 0.83 -8.78
C ASP A 212 -14.62 2.16 -8.47
N LYS A 213 -15.91 2.14 -8.13
CA LYS A 213 -16.64 3.32 -7.62
C LYS A 213 -15.96 3.87 -6.38
N SER A 214 -15.72 5.18 -6.34
CA SER A 214 -15.10 5.84 -5.18
C SER A 214 -15.68 7.21 -4.90
N LEU A 215 -15.71 7.56 -3.62
CA LEU A 215 -16.02 8.88 -3.11
C LEU A 215 -14.99 9.25 -2.06
N GLU A 216 -14.48 10.47 -2.13
CA GLU A 216 -13.47 11.00 -1.24
C GLU A 216 -13.81 12.44 -0.89
N ALA A 217 -13.56 12.82 0.33
CA ALA A 217 -13.67 14.21 0.77
C ALA A 217 -12.65 14.47 1.88
N GLY A 218 -12.24 15.70 2.01
CA GLY A 218 -11.31 16.07 3.06
C GLY A 218 -11.15 17.56 3.17
N GLY A 219 -10.37 17.95 4.18
CA GLY A 219 -10.04 19.36 4.41
C GLY A 219 -8.79 19.51 5.24
N LYS A 220 -8.13 20.62 5.05
CA LYS A 220 -6.87 20.96 5.69
C LYS A 220 -6.89 22.38 6.23
N VAL A 221 -6.32 22.53 7.42
CA VAL A 221 -5.98 23.82 8.01
C VAL A 221 -4.49 23.82 8.29
N ARG A 222 -3.81 24.92 7.93
CA ARG A 222 -2.42 25.18 8.29
C ARG A 222 -2.31 26.59 8.85
N LEU A 223 -1.60 26.75 9.95
CA LEU A 223 -1.36 28.01 10.61
C LEU A 223 0.14 28.16 10.84
N ILE A 224 0.71 29.25 10.32
CA ILE A 224 2.10 29.62 10.55
C ILE A 224 2.14 30.92 11.31
N TRP A 225 2.84 30.91 12.46
CA TRP A 225 3.03 32.08 13.30
C TRP A 225 4.50 32.26 13.63
N GLU A 226 5.04 33.41 13.24
CA GLU A 226 6.42 33.83 13.44
C GLU A 226 6.46 35.08 14.36
N PRO A 227 6.25 34.94 15.70
CA PRO A 227 6.17 36.07 16.61
C PRO A 227 7.44 36.88 16.66
N THR A 228 8.57 36.30 16.33
CA THR A 228 9.88 36.93 16.19
C THR A 228 10.62 36.33 15.01
N GLN A 229 11.69 36.98 14.54
CA GLN A 229 12.57 36.46 13.51
C GLN A 229 13.26 35.13 13.88
N LYS A 230 13.27 34.76 15.19
CA LYS A 230 13.91 33.56 15.70
C LYS A 230 12.96 32.42 16.03
N LEU A 231 11.68 32.69 16.18
CA LEU A 231 10.70 31.71 16.66
C LEU A 231 9.57 31.55 15.66
N LYS A 232 9.36 30.31 15.25
CA LYS A 232 8.33 29.89 14.29
C LYS A 232 7.48 28.76 14.85
N PHE A 233 6.18 28.88 14.70
CA PHE A 233 5.21 27.81 14.92
C PHE A 233 4.56 27.48 13.56
N ASP A 234 4.50 26.21 13.21
CA ASP A 234 3.83 25.72 12.00
C ASP A 234 2.93 24.54 12.39
N TRP A 235 1.64 24.80 12.48
CA TRP A 235 0.63 23.80 12.82
C TRP A 235 -0.19 23.43 11.61
N THR A 236 -0.43 22.13 11.43
CA THR A 236 -1.27 21.60 10.34
C THR A 236 -2.22 20.55 10.88
N ALA A 237 -3.42 20.48 10.31
CA ALA A 237 -4.39 19.42 10.51
C ALA A 237 -5.06 19.10 9.18
N ASP A 238 -5.00 17.82 8.78
CA ASP A 238 -5.58 17.28 7.56
C ASP A 238 -6.52 16.13 7.91
N TYR A 239 -7.78 16.24 7.47
CA TYR A 239 -8.78 15.18 7.62
C TYR A 239 -9.19 14.67 6.25
N GLN A 240 -9.25 13.34 6.10
CA GLN A 240 -9.67 12.68 4.88
C GLN A 240 -10.65 11.54 5.16
N TRP A 241 -11.72 11.51 4.38
CA TRP A 241 -12.70 10.45 4.33
C TRP A 241 -12.70 9.79 2.96
N VAL A 242 -12.78 8.46 2.95
CA VAL A 242 -12.83 7.63 1.73
C VAL A 242 -13.94 6.60 1.89
N ASN A 243 -14.75 6.43 0.84
CA ASN A 243 -15.68 5.33 0.68
C ASN A 243 -15.59 4.82 -0.76
N GLN A 244 -15.04 3.63 -0.94
CA GLN A 244 -14.85 3.04 -2.26
C GLN A 244 -15.30 1.59 -2.30
N ASN A 245 -15.79 1.14 -3.46
CA ASN A 245 -15.77 -0.27 -3.83
C ASN A 245 -14.33 -0.66 -4.17
N GLY A 246 -14.05 -1.96 -4.29
CA GLY A 246 -12.66 -2.36 -4.53
C GLY A 246 -12.52 -3.80 -4.95
N PHE A 247 -11.25 -4.23 -5.09
CA PHE A 247 -10.87 -5.61 -5.40
C PHE A 247 -11.63 -6.18 -6.61
N GLY A 248 -11.70 -5.38 -7.68
CA GLY A 248 -12.36 -5.73 -8.93
C GLY A 248 -11.57 -6.78 -9.73
N TYR A 249 -11.41 -7.98 -9.15
CA TYR A 249 -10.61 -9.05 -9.72
C TYR A 249 -11.47 -9.98 -10.55
N GLY A 250 -11.22 -9.99 -11.86
CA GLY A 250 -11.85 -10.91 -12.80
C GLY A 250 -11.00 -12.14 -13.07
N GLU A 251 -11.62 -13.28 -13.30
CA GLU A 251 -10.92 -14.52 -13.64
C GLU A 251 -10.24 -14.43 -15.01
N PHE A 252 -9.05 -15.03 -15.15
CA PHE A 252 -8.34 -15.18 -16.42
C PHE A 252 -7.46 -16.44 -16.40
N SER A 253 -7.06 -16.91 -17.58
CA SER A 253 -6.15 -18.04 -17.69
C SER A 253 -4.80 -17.58 -18.26
N PRO A 254 -3.75 -17.40 -17.43
CA PRO A 254 -2.44 -16.95 -17.90
C PRO A 254 -1.68 -18.02 -18.67
N ILE A 255 -2.05 -19.31 -18.48
CA ILE A 255 -1.38 -20.46 -19.08
C ILE A 255 -2.36 -21.14 -20.05
N PRO A 256 -2.05 -21.22 -21.37
CA PRO A 256 -2.83 -22.03 -22.29
C PRO A 256 -2.67 -23.50 -21.86
N HIS A 257 -3.76 -24.21 -21.65
CA HIS A 257 -3.81 -25.66 -21.37
C HIS A 257 -3.76 -26.15 -19.92
N LEU A 258 -3.99 -25.35 -18.87
CA LEU A 258 -4.34 -25.95 -17.58
C LEU A 258 -5.87 -26.16 -17.53
N PRO A 259 -6.38 -27.39 -17.54
CA PRO A 259 -7.78 -27.65 -17.28
C PRO A 259 -8.07 -27.35 -15.81
N SER A 260 -9.18 -26.65 -15.52
CA SER A 260 -9.73 -26.54 -14.18
C SER A 260 -10.06 -27.97 -13.69
N ILE A 261 -9.45 -28.41 -12.60
CA ILE A 261 -9.55 -29.80 -12.10
C ILE A 261 -10.94 -30.13 -11.52
N THR A 262 -11.84 -29.13 -11.35
CA THR A 262 -13.09 -29.33 -10.62
C THR A 262 -14.37 -29.01 -11.39
N SER A 263 -14.31 -28.61 -12.62
CA SER A 263 -15.51 -28.40 -13.45
C SER A 263 -15.35 -29.13 -14.77
N SER A 264 -16.38 -29.90 -15.14
CA SER A 264 -16.51 -30.56 -16.45
C SER A 264 -16.63 -29.59 -17.61
N SER A 265 -16.55 -28.28 -17.37
CA SER A 265 -16.45 -27.23 -18.36
C SER A 265 -14.99 -26.75 -18.46
N VAL A 266 -14.33 -27.11 -19.54
CA VAL A 266 -13.06 -26.54 -19.95
C VAL A 266 -13.27 -25.05 -20.13
N VAL A 267 -12.73 -24.22 -19.22
CA VAL A 267 -12.67 -22.76 -19.43
C VAL A 267 -11.70 -22.55 -20.60
N PRO A 268 -12.10 -21.99 -21.73
CA PRO A 268 -11.19 -21.71 -22.81
C PRO A 268 -10.06 -20.83 -22.31
N ALA A 269 -8.83 -21.08 -22.75
CA ALA A 269 -7.67 -20.25 -22.47
C ALA A 269 -7.94 -18.81 -22.95
N SER A 270 -8.50 -17.98 -22.10
CA SER A 270 -8.80 -16.58 -22.38
C SER A 270 -7.71 -15.72 -21.75
N LYS A 271 -6.93 -15.04 -22.57
CA LYS A 271 -6.01 -13.98 -22.14
C LYS A 271 -6.77 -12.75 -21.65
N THR A 272 -8.07 -12.69 -21.85
CA THR A 272 -8.94 -11.57 -21.46
C THR A 272 -9.44 -11.81 -20.05
N VAL A 273 -9.17 -10.87 -19.16
CA VAL A 273 -9.73 -10.87 -17.82
C VAL A 273 -11.24 -10.65 -17.90
N GLN A 274 -12.02 -11.55 -17.29
CA GLN A 274 -13.48 -11.44 -17.22
C GLN A 274 -13.91 -10.28 -16.31
N ASP A 275 -15.17 -9.93 -16.33
CA ASP A 275 -15.73 -9.03 -15.33
C ASP A 275 -15.79 -9.74 -13.98
N PRO A 276 -15.49 -9.03 -12.88
CA PRO A 276 -15.59 -9.58 -11.53
C PRO A 276 -16.98 -10.17 -11.24
N ALA A 277 -16.97 -11.30 -10.52
CA ALA A 277 -18.18 -11.98 -10.09
C ALA A 277 -17.99 -12.40 -8.63
N THR A 278 -18.63 -11.69 -7.71
CA THR A 278 -18.44 -11.87 -6.26
C THR A 278 -19.76 -12.05 -5.54
N THR A 279 -19.76 -12.74 -4.39
CA THR A 279 -20.96 -12.94 -3.54
C THR A 279 -21.37 -11.66 -2.83
N ILE A 280 -20.45 -10.77 -2.55
CA ILE A 280 -20.70 -9.45 -1.96
C ILE A 280 -19.98 -8.36 -2.75
N MET A 281 -20.46 -7.13 -2.65
CA MET A 281 -19.72 -5.98 -3.17
C MET A 281 -18.53 -5.69 -2.24
N ASN A 282 -17.33 -5.91 -2.75
CA ASN A 282 -16.09 -5.60 -2.05
C ASN A 282 -15.93 -4.11 -1.83
N GLY A 283 -15.35 -3.69 -0.71
CA GLY A 283 -15.22 -2.28 -0.43
C GLY A 283 -14.24 -1.91 0.66
N TYR A 284 -13.94 -0.62 0.72
CA TYR A 284 -13.06 -0.01 1.70
C TYR A 284 -13.58 1.35 2.13
N LYS A 285 -13.60 1.58 3.44
CA LYS A 285 -13.96 2.87 4.04
C LYS A 285 -12.86 3.32 4.99
N ARG A 286 -12.57 4.62 5.02
CA ARG A 286 -11.53 5.19 5.90
C ARG A 286 -11.91 6.57 6.39
N ASN A 287 -11.64 6.82 7.67
CA ASN A 287 -11.54 8.14 8.28
C ASN A 287 -10.10 8.31 8.79
N MET A 288 -9.47 9.42 8.48
CA MET A 288 -8.11 9.72 8.89
C MET A 288 -7.99 11.19 9.29
N LEU A 289 -7.38 11.43 10.44
CA LEU A 289 -6.91 12.75 10.85
C LEU A 289 -5.39 12.69 11.04
N ASN A 290 -4.69 13.59 10.42
CA ASN A 290 -3.25 13.77 10.58
C ASN A 290 -2.99 15.22 11.02
N THR A 291 -2.39 15.43 12.19
CA THR A 291 -2.11 16.77 12.73
C THR A 291 -0.73 16.83 13.35
N GLY A 292 -0.10 17.98 13.27
CA GLY A 292 1.21 18.18 13.88
C GLY A 292 1.56 19.64 14.06
N LEU A 293 2.42 19.88 15.03
CA LEU A 293 2.99 21.17 15.36
C LEU A 293 4.51 21.11 15.28
N SER A 294 5.09 21.94 14.45
CA SER A 294 6.52 22.15 14.34
C SER A 294 6.89 23.49 14.97
N ILE A 295 7.81 23.47 15.92
CA ILE A 295 8.34 24.66 16.59
C ILE A 295 9.80 24.81 16.20
N GLY A 296 10.13 25.86 15.46
CA GLY A 296 11.49 26.21 15.06
C GLY A 296 12.05 27.36 15.91
N TYR A 297 13.28 27.23 16.39
CA TYR A 297 13.98 28.29 17.11
C TYR A 297 15.40 28.47 16.61
N ASP A 298 15.70 29.67 16.12
CA ASP A 298 17.03 30.08 15.67
C ASP A 298 17.87 30.54 16.88
N MET A 299 18.88 29.74 17.25
CA MET A 299 19.82 30.03 18.34
C MET A 299 21.01 30.92 17.87
N GLY A 300 21.02 31.36 16.62
CA GLY A 300 22.10 32.10 16.01
C GLY A 300 23.17 31.26 15.33
N SER A 301 23.74 30.26 15.99
CA SER A 301 24.69 29.29 15.41
C SER A 301 24.03 27.98 14.99
N LEU A 302 22.91 27.64 15.58
CA LEU A 302 22.17 26.40 15.38
C LEU A 302 20.67 26.68 15.23
N LEU A 303 20.02 25.83 14.48
CA LEU A 303 18.56 25.79 14.35
C LEU A 303 18.03 24.60 15.13
N PHE A 304 17.17 24.87 16.11
CA PHE A 304 16.44 23.85 16.84
C PHE A 304 15.04 23.69 16.25
N THR A 305 14.60 22.46 16.05
CA THR A 305 13.20 22.16 15.64
C THR A 305 12.63 21.06 16.52
N SER A 306 11.43 21.28 17.02
CA SER A 306 10.63 20.28 17.74
C SER A 306 9.37 20.01 16.92
N THR A 307 9.15 18.77 16.50
CA THR A 307 7.94 18.37 15.75
C THR A 307 7.19 17.29 16.52
N THR A 308 5.97 17.63 16.93
CA THR A 308 5.01 16.71 17.57
C THR A 308 3.91 16.41 16.60
N SER A 309 3.54 15.16 16.39
CA SER A 309 2.40 14.83 15.55
C SER A 309 1.53 13.73 16.14
N TYR A 310 0.25 13.79 15.77
CA TYR A 310 -0.73 12.78 16.10
C TYR A 310 -1.48 12.36 14.84
N GLN A 311 -1.61 11.05 14.66
CA GLN A 311 -2.40 10.45 13.59
C GLN A 311 -3.49 9.56 14.18
N PHE A 312 -4.73 9.78 13.74
CA PHE A 312 -5.85 8.88 13.92
C PHE A 312 -6.25 8.28 12.59
N LEU A 313 -6.48 6.97 12.57
CA LEU A 313 -7.00 6.27 11.39
C LEU A 313 -8.01 5.23 11.85
N GLN A 314 -9.16 5.22 11.21
CA GLN A 314 -10.16 4.17 11.34
C GLN A 314 -10.58 3.73 9.95
N ASP A 315 -10.40 2.45 9.68
CA ASP A 315 -10.80 1.90 8.40
C ASP A 315 -11.56 0.57 8.53
N ARG A 316 -12.24 0.22 7.45
CA ARG A 316 -12.98 -1.02 7.29
C ARG A 316 -12.84 -1.50 5.85
N MET A 317 -12.33 -2.71 5.69
CA MET A 317 -12.33 -3.46 4.45
C MET A 317 -13.33 -4.61 4.56
N MET A 318 -14.09 -4.86 3.50
CA MET A 318 -14.88 -6.08 3.32
C MET A 318 -14.53 -6.69 1.96
N MET A 319 -14.23 -7.97 1.93
CA MET A 319 -13.74 -8.64 0.73
C MET A 319 -14.27 -10.07 0.64
N ASP A 320 -14.82 -10.40 -0.52
CA ASP A 320 -14.97 -11.76 -0.99
C ASP A 320 -13.55 -12.25 -1.40
N GLN A 321 -12.98 -13.13 -0.58
CA GLN A 321 -11.58 -13.53 -0.71
C GLN A 321 -11.34 -14.57 -1.80
N ASP A 322 -12.38 -15.26 -2.24
CA ASP A 322 -12.29 -16.28 -3.29
C ASP A 322 -12.49 -15.69 -4.69
N TYR A 323 -13.09 -14.49 -4.80
CA TYR A 323 -13.37 -13.75 -6.05
C TYR A 323 -14.32 -14.46 -7.01
N MET A 324 -15.23 -15.31 -6.50
CA MET A 324 -16.15 -16.15 -7.27
C MET A 324 -17.59 -15.99 -6.81
N VAL A 325 -18.54 -16.50 -7.61
CA VAL A 325 -19.96 -16.49 -7.26
C VAL A 325 -20.31 -17.51 -6.17
N PRO A 326 -19.75 -18.77 -6.17
CA PRO A 326 -19.94 -19.66 -5.02
C PRO A 326 -19.26 -19.09 -3.78
N ASP A 327 -20.01 -18.98 -2.68
CA ASP A 327 -19.54 -18.37 -1.44
C ASP A 327 -18.62 -19.32 -0.68
N TYR A 328 -17.30 -19.18 -0.83
CA TYR A 328 -16.32 -19.95 -0.07
C TYR A 328 -15.89 -19.18 1.18
N LEU A 329 -15.51 -17.88 1.02
CA LEU A 329 -14.82 -17.17 2.07
C LEU A 329 -15.02 -15.66 1.99
N ARG A 330 -15.46 -15.06 3.09
CA ARG A 330 -15.56 -13.62 3.27
C ARG A 330 -14.65 -13.14 4.39
N LEU A 331 -13.92 -12.08 4.13
CA LEU A 331 -13.02 -11.44 5.09
C LEU A 331 -13.48 -10.01 5.35
N GLU A 332 -13.56 -9.64 6.61
CA GLU A 332 -13.64 -8.25 7.04
C GLU A 332 -12.39 -7.88 7.84
N GLN A 333 -11.90 -6.67 7.66
CA GLN A 333 -10.85 -6.11 8.49
C GLN A 333 -11.24 -4.71 8.92
N ARG A 334 -11.34 -4.50 10.22
CA ARG A 334 -11.57 -3.18 10.84
C ARG A 334 -10.34 -2.80 11.63
N GLN A 335 -9.78 -1.63 11.33
CA GLN A 335 -8.62 -1.12 12.04
C GLN A 335 -8.96 0.18 12.74
N LYS A 336 -8.39 0.34 13.93
CA LYS A 336 -8.38 1.62 14.64
C LYS A 336 -6.96 1.88 15.14
N MET A 337 -6.34 2.91 14.60
CA MET A 337 -4.97 3.30 14.93
C MET A 337 -4.96 4.70 15.55
N ASN A 338 -4.15 4.84 16.58
CA ASN A 338 -3.68 6.12 17.08
C ASN A 338 -2.16 6.07 17.10
N ALA A 339 -1.51 7.11 16.63
CA ALA A 339 -0.06 7.20 16.65
C ALA A 339 0.37 8.60 17.09
N LEU A 340 1.35 8.64 17.98
CA LEU A 340 1.99 9.88 18.46
C LEU A 340 3.46 9.82 18.05
N THR A 341 3.97 10.92 17.50
CA THR A 341 5.41 11.04 17.21
C THR A 341 5.96 12.33 17.80
N GLN A 342 7.20 12.26 18.26
CA GLN A 342 7.97 13.42 18.72
C GLN A 342 9.37 13.36 18.11
N GLU A 343 9.79 14.47 17.54
CA GLU A 343 11.15 14.60 17.02
C GLU A 343 11.76 15.92 17.45
N PHE A 344 13.01 15.85 17.90
CA PHE A 344 13.84 17.01 18.19
C PHE A 344 15.03 16.99 17.23
N VAL A 345 15.26 18.09 16.55
CA VAL A 345 16.37 18.23 15.60
C VAL A 345 17.17 19.47 15.97
N LEU A 346 18.48 19.32 16.02
CA LEU A 346 19.44 20.41 16.14
C LEU A 346 20.33 20.36 14.90
N ARG A 347 20.32 21.43 14.10
CA ARG A 347 21.15 21.50 12.88
C ARG A 347 21.93 22.79 12.81
N SER A 348 23.07 22.74 12.09
CA SER A 348 23.85 23.94 11.78
C SER A 348 23.20 24.75 10.66
N HIS A 349 23.60 26.02 10.50
CA HIS A 349 23.23 26.83 9.34
C HIS A 349 23.95 26.37 8.07
N ASP A 350 23.38 26.70 6.91
CA ASP A 350 23.82 26.22 5.57
C ASP A 350 25.20 26.71 5.14
N ASN A 351 25.72 27.78 5.74
CA ASN A 351 26.95 28.45 5.32
C ASN A 351 28.23 27.95 6.02
N SER A 352 28.16 26.88 6.81
CA SER A 352 29.33 26.36 7.52
C SER A 352 30.06 25.28 6.71
N HIS A 353 31.39 25.24 6.87
CA HIS A 353 32.21 24.15 6.32
C HIS A 353 31.86 22.77 6.88
N TRP A 354 31.34 22.75 8.07
CA TRP A 354 30.80 21.57 8.72
C TRP A 354 29.29 21.78 8.98
N GLN A 355 28.51 21.19 8.10
CA GLN A 355 27.05 21.17 8.23
C GLN A 355 26.66 19.87 8.93
N HIS A 356 25.83 19.96 9.96
CA HIS A 356 25.38 18.77 10.68
C HIS A 356 23.93 18.88 11.11
N ALA A 357 23.29 17.72 11.27
CA ALA A 357 21.99 17.54 11.87
C ALA A 357 22.06 16.40 12.90
N SER A 358 21.62 16.67 14.11
CA SER A 358 21.50 15.68 15.19
C SER A 358 20.06 15.65 15.66
N GLY A 359 19.51 14.47 15.96
CA GLY A 359 18.14 14.39 16.40
C GLY A 359 17.83 13.21 17.31
N LEU A 360 16.72 13.39 18.03
CA LEU A 360 16.07 12.34 18.81
C LEU A 360 14.67 12.14 18.25
N PHE A 361 14.29 10.90 18.03
CA PHE A 361 12.98 10.54 17.52
C PHE A 361 12.32 9.51 18.42
N GLY A 362 11.04 9.69 18.68
CA GLY A 362 10.19 8.72 19.34
C GLY A 362 8.84 8.62 18.66
N SER A 363 8.32 7.40 18.51
CA SER A 363 6.94 7.17 18.09
C SER A 363 6.31 6.04 18.88
N TYR A 364 5.03 6.19 19.15
CA TYR A 364 4.23 5.12 19.72
C TYR A 364 2.91 5.01 18.94
N GLN A 365 2.63 3.79 18.48
CA GLN A 365 1.44 3.46 17.71
C GLN A 365 0.60 2.45 18.50
N TRP A 366 -0.71 2.73 18.62
CA TRP A 366 -1.72 1.81 19.13
C TRP A 366 -2.56 1.34 17.95
N LEU A 367 -2.45 0.10 17.57
CA LEU A 367 -3.26 -0.48 16.51
C LEU A 367 -4.11 -1.62 17.07
N ARG A 368 -5.42 -1.50 16.91
CA ARG A 368 -6.38 -2.59 17.08
C ARG A 368 -6.88 -3.00 15.69
N THR A 369 -6.90 -4.30 15.45
CA THR A 369 -7.47 -4.91 14.25
C THR A 369 -8.47 -5.98 14.64
N ASP A 370 -9.72 -5.83 14.20
CA ASP A 370 -10.72 -6.88 14.24
C ASP A 370 -10.81 -7.48 12.83
N ALA A 371 -10.57 -8.78 12.67
CA ALA A 371 -10.41 -9.43 11.35
C ALA A 371 -11.23 -10.72 11.23
N PRO A 372 -12.56 -10.68 11.40
CA PRO A 372 -13.38 -11.89 11.29
C PRO A 372 -13.36 -12.47 9.86
N VAL A 373 -13.32 -13.81 9.83
CA VAL A 373 -13.42 -14.64 8.62
C VAL A 373 -14.68 -15.50 8.71
N TRP A 374 -15.49 -15.48 7.66
CA TRP A 374 -16.69 -16.30 7.53
C TRP A 374 -16.53 -17.28 6.38
N PHE A 375 -16.94 -18.53 6.64
CA PHE A 375 -16.93 -19.60 5.65
C PHE A 375 -18.34 -19.77 5.08
N GLY A 376 -18.45 -19.67 3.78
CA GLY A 376 -19.73 -19.74 3.07
C GLY A 376 -20.18 -21.15 2.75
N ASP A 377 -21.35 -21.28 2.12
CA ASP A 377 -22.01 -22.54 1.83
C ASP A 377 -21.18 -23.45 0.91
N ALA A 378 -20.31 -22.90 0.09
CA ALA A 378 -19.42 -23.71 -0.76
C ALA A 378 -18.37 -24.50 0.03
N ILE A 379 -18.03 -24.08 1.26
CA ILE A 379 -17.18 -24.82 2.22
C ILE A 379 -18.05 -25.63 3.20
N THR A 380 -19.04 -24.98 3.82
CA THR A 380 -19.82 -25.62 4.89
C THR A 380 -20.83 -26.65 4.37
N GLY A 381 -21.31 -26.53 3.13
CA GLY A 381 -22.23 -27.47 2.50
C GLY A 381 -21.67 -28.90 2.33
N PRO A 382 -20.47 -29.07 1.71
CA PRO A 382 -19.82 -30.38 1.68
C PRO A 382 -19.59 -30.99 3.07
N ILE A 383 -19.21 -30.19 4.06
CA ILE A 383 -19.05 -30.61 5.47
C ILE A 383 -20.38 -31.06 6.01
N SER A 384 -21.46 -30.30 5.84
CA SER A 384 -22.82 -30.62 6.25
C SER A 384 -23.31 -31.93 5.63
N ASN A 385 -23.05 -32.15 4.35
CA ASN A 385 -23.39 -33.39 3.64
C ASN A 385 -22.61 -34.60 4.16
N ALA A 386 -21.31 -34.43 4.40
CA ALA A 386 -20.48 -35.52 4.95
C ALA A 386 -20.94 -35.92 6.36
N ILE A 387 -21.23 -34.95 7.22
CA ILE A 387 -21.75 -35.18 8.58
C ILE A 387 -23.15 -35.83 8.50
N THR A 388 -24.03 -35.33 7.62
CA THR A 388 -25.37 -35.90 7.39
C THR A 388 -25.29 -37.39 7.01
N ASN A 389 -24.41 -37.72 6.05
CA ASN A 389 -24.21 -39.08 5.58
C ASN A 389 -23.65 -40.01 6.70
N ALA A 390 -22.65 -39.53 7.45
CA ALA A 390 -22.09 -40.25 8.58
C ALA A 390 -23.15 -40.54 9.67
N MET A 391 -23.97 -39.54 9.99
CA MET A 391 -25.05 -39.67 10.97
C MET A 391 -26.14 -40.62 10.49
N LYS A 392 -26.58 -40.53 9.24
CA LYS A 392 -27.53 -41.47 8.63
C LYS A 392 -26.99 -42.90 8.68
N GLY A 393 -25.73 -43.11 8.35
CA GLY A 393 -25.08 -44.42 8.42
C GLY A 393 -25.04 -45.00 9.84
N ALA A 394 -24.66 -44.18 10.82
CA ALA A 394 -24.67 -44.59 12.22
C ALA A 394 -26.09 -44.94 12.74
N MET A 395 -27.08 -44.11 12.40
CA MET A 395 -28.47 -44.35 12.74
C MET A 395 -29.01 -45.60 12.04
N GLN A 396 -28.73 -45.79 10.76
CA GLN A 396 -29.11 -46.98 10.02
C GLN A 396 -28.51 -48.23 10.67
N GLY A 397 -27.21 -48.20 11.00
CA GLY A 397 -26.52 -49.32 11.67
C GLY A 397 -27.14 -49.72 13.02
N SER A 398 -27.69 -48.77 13.76
CA SER A 398 -28.35 -49.00 15.07
C SER A 398 -29.84 -49.36 14.95
N MET A 399 -30.55 -48.72 14.02
CA MET A 399 -32.00 -48.89 13.87
C MET A 399 -32.39 -50.15 13.08
N TYR A 400 -31.66 -50.41 11.99
CA TYR A 400 -32.01 -51.52 11.07
C TYR A 400 -32.07 -52.88 11.79
N PRO A 401 -31.06 -53.32 12.55
CA PRO A 401 -31.12 -54.63 13.22
C PRO A 401 -32.31 -54.75 14.15
N ARG A 402 -32.63 -53.68 14.89
CA ARG A 402 -33.74 -53.70 15.85
C ARG A 402 -35.11 -53.76 15.13
N ILE A 403 -35.30 -52.95 14.10
CA ILE A 403 -36.55 -52.92 13.32
C ILE A 403 -36.71 -54.23 12.56
N TYR A 404 -35.60 -54.76 11.99
CA TYR A 404 -35.60 -56.04 11.30
C TYR A 404 -36.04 -57.21 12.24
N GLN A 405 -35.44 -57.32 13.41
CA GLN A 405 -35.79 -58.31 14.37
C GLN A 405 -37.27 -58.23 14.79
N GLN A 406 -37.73 -57.03 15.13
CA GLN A 406 -39.11 -56.78 15.52
C GLN A 406 -40.10 -57.17 14.38
N MET A 407 -39.81 -56.84 13.13
CA MET A 407 -40.66 -57.22 12.01
C MET A 407 -40.62 -58.73 11.70
N LEU A 408 -39.44 -59.31 11.80
CA LEU A 408 -39.29 -60.80 11.64
C LEU A 408 -40.08 -61.56 12.65
N GLU A 409 -39.96 -61.21 13.93
CA GLU A 409 -40.73 -61.87 15.01
C GLU A 409 -42.25 -61.74 14.79
N GLN A 410 -42.69 -60.52 14.37
CA GLN A 410 -44.11 -60.30 14.09
C GLN A 410 -44.61 -61.11 12.91
N MET A 411 -43.83 -61.23 11.81
CA MET A 411 -44.24 -62.02 10.61
C MET A 411 -44.22 -63.51 10.86
N VAL A 412 -43.26 -64.02 11.62
CA VAL A 412 -43.22 -65.42 12.06
C VAL A 412 -44.38 -65.74 13.01
N ALA A 413 -44.72 -64.89 13.95
CA ALA A 413 -45.90 -65.06 14.86
C ALA A 413 -47.22 -65.02 14.08
N GLN A 414 -47.29 -64.41 12.90
CA GLN A 414 -48.45 -64.43 11.99
C GLN A 414 -48.51 -65.74 11.13
N GLY A 415 -47.57 -66.70 11.32
CA GLY A 415 -47.54 -67.97 10.61
C GLY A 415 -46.79 -67.91 9.26
N MET A 416 -46.03 -66.89 8.96
CA MET A 416 -45.28 -66.84 7.74
C MET A 416 -44.06 -67.77 7.81
N PRO A 417 -43.78 -68.58 6.74
CA PRO A 417 -42.57 -69.43 6.69
C PRO A 417 -41.29 -68.55 6.84
N GLN A 418 -40.35 -69.00 7.67
CA GLN A 418 -39.18 -68.25 8.08
C GLN A 418 -38.36 -67.60 6.90
N PRO A 419 -38.04 -68.30 5.76
CA PRO A 419 -37.31 -67.72 4.65
C PRO A 419 -38.04 -66.60 3.94
N VAL A 420 -39.41 -66.65 3.95
CA VAL A 420 -40.27 -65.64 3.34
C VAL A 420 -40.35 -64.44 4.31
N ALA A 421 -40.52 -64.72 5.62
CA ALA A 421 -40.54 -63.72 6.69
C ALA A 421 -39.23 -62.93 6.75
N GLU A 422 -38.08 -63.60 6.66
CA GLU A 422 -36.75 -62.94 6.62
C GLU A 422 -36.61 -61.96 5.44
N LYS A 423 -37.01 -62.37 4.22
CA LYS A 423 -36.94 -61.51 3.03
C LYS A 423 -37.89 -60.32 3.10
N GLN A 424 -39.11 -60.55 3.59
CA GLN A 424 -40.10 -59.45 3.74
C GLN A 424 -39.75 -58.51 4.90
N ALA A 425 -39.29 -59.04 6.03
CA ALA A 425 -38.83 -58.23 7.16
C ALA A 425 -37.64 -57.39 6.77
N ALA A 426 -36.69 -57.89 6.00
CA ALA A 426 -35.57 -57.12 5.49
C ALA A 426 -36.00 -55.93 4.61
N ALA A 427 -36.92 -56.17 3.67
CA ALA A 427 -37.42 -55.09 2.79
C ALA A 427 -38.26 -54.08 3.55
N ALA A 428 -39.10 -54.52 4.47
CA ALA A 428 -39.93 -53.66 5.31
C ALA A 428 -39.11 -52.84 6.30
N ALA A 429 -38.08 -53.45 6.93
CA ALA A 429 -37.14 -52.76 7.79
C ALA A 429 -36.34 -51.69 7.05
N GLN A 430 -35.84 -52.03 5.85
CA GLN A 430 -35.12 -51.04 5.03
C GLN A 430 -36.02 -49.86 4.70
N LYS A 431 -37.25 -50.11 4.24
CA LYS A 431 -38.21 -49.04 3.93
C LYS A 431 -38.56 -48.20 5.15
N ALA A 432 -38.71 -48.79 6.33
CA ALA A 432 -39.00 -48.06 7.54
C ALA A 432 -37.80 -47.19 7.99
N VAL A 433 -36.59 -47.71 7.86
CA VAL A 433 -35.36 -46.98 8.16
C VAL A 433 -35.19 -45.83 7.17
N ASP A 434 -35.36 -46.08 5.87
CA ASP A 434 -35.23 -45.03 4.85
C ASP A 434 -36.24 -43.89 5.07
N ALA A 435 -37.45 -44.22 5.45
CA ALA A 435 -38.50 -43.26 5.80
C ALA A 435 -38.11 -42.44 7.05
N ALA A 436 -37.58 -43.09 8.07
CA ALA A 436 -37.15 -42.41 9.32
C ALA A 436 -35.95 -41.52 9.09
N LEU A 437 -35.06 -41.88 8.17
CA LEU A 437 -33.86 -41.13 7.84
C LEU A 437 -34.07 -40.05 6.75
N SER A 438 -35.19 -40.09 6.04
CA SER A 438 -35.45 -39.17 4.91
C SER A 438 -35.44 -37.70 5.32
N GLY A 439 -35.90 -37.35 6.54
CA GLY A 439 -35.91 -35.99 7.08
C GLY A 439 -34.67 -35.59 7.89
N VAL A 440 -33.69 -36.50 8.01
CA VAL A 440 -32.46 -36.19 8.78
C VAL A 440 -31.51 -35.38 7.92
N SER A 441 -31.17 -34.19 8.38
CA SER A 441 -30.16 -33.34 7.79
C SER A 441 -29.33 -32.65 8.84
N MET A 442 -28.11 -32.28 8.48
CA MET A 442 -27.20 -31.46 9.28
C MET A 442 -26.80 -30.20 8.46
N SER A 443 -26.71 -29.09 9.14
CA SER A 443 -26.09 -27.86 8.62
C SER A 443 -24.89 -27.48 9.48
N ALA A 444 -23.86 -26.93 8.87
CA ALA A 444 -22.68 -26.39 9.57
C ALA A 444 -22.56 -24.92 9.28
N GLU A 445 -22.35 -24.13 10.32
CA GLU A 445 -21.93 -22.72 10.24
C GLU A 445 -20.53 -22.61 10.83
N MET A 446 -19.61 -21.91 10.16
CA MET A 446 -18.23 -21.76 10.61
C MET A 446 -17.76 -20.32 10.45
N ALA A 447 -17.11 -19.78 11.48
CA ALA A 447 -16.44 -18.49 11.42
C ALA A 447 -15.27 -18.43 12.40
N VAL A 448 -14.38 -17.46 12.14
CA VAL A 448 -13.22 -17.18 13.00
C VAL A 448 -13.22 -15.68 13.31
N PRO A 449 -13.92 -15.21 14.35
CA PRO A 449 -13.77 -13.88 14.88
C PRO A 449 -12.41 -13.70 15.58
N GLU A 450 -11.69 -12.66 15.21
CA GLU A 450 -10.34 -12.39 15.68
C GLU A 450 -10.16 -10.92 16.04
N THR A 451 -9.51 -10.67 17.18
CA THR A 451 -9.12 -9.31 17.62
C THR A 451 -7.63 -9.29 17.96
N PHE A 452 -6.95 -8.32 17.42
CA PHE A 452 -5.51 -8.11 17.61
C PHE A 452 -5.22 -6.71 18.13
N HIS A 453 -4.32 -6.63 19.12
CA HIS A 453 -3.69 -5.39 19.55
C HIS A 453 -2.20 -5.47 19.24
N THR A 454 -1.73 -4.60 18.33
CA THR A 454 -0.33 -4.60 17.87
C THR A 454 0.34 -3.24 18.12
N PRO A 455 0.59 -2.86 19.41
CA PRO A 455 1.30 -1.63 19.71
C PRO A 455 2.78 -1.73 19.31
N GLN A 456 3.31 -0.61 18.80
CA GLN A 456 4.71 -0.46 18.39
C GLN A 456 5.31 0.78 19.01
N LEU A 457 6.51 0.66 19.59
CA LEU A 457 7.34 1.75 20.07
C LEU A 457 8.61 1.79 19.23
N ASN A 458 8.95 2.96 18.72
CA ASN A 458 10.23 3.23 18.09
C ASN A 458 10.92 4.39 18.79
N LEU A 459 12.19 4.22 19.17
CA LEU A 459 13.06 5.25 19.73
C LEU A 459 14.36 5.28 18.95
N ALA A 460 14.86 6.48 18.67
CA ALA A 460 16.11 6.61 17.95
C ALA A 460 16.88 7.89 18.30
N ALA A 461 18.19 7.80 18.16
CA ALA A 461 19.12 8.93 18.14
C ALA A 461 19.93 8.89 16.84
N TYR A 462 20.11 10.02 16.21
CA TYR A 462 20.84 10.09 14.95
C TYR A 462 21.70 11.34 14.82
N HIS A 463 22.72 11.21 13.98
CA HIS A 463 23.59 12.31 13.60
C HIS A 463 24.02 12.15 12.14
N GLU A 464 24.02 13.24 11.37
CA GLU A 464 24.61 13.31 10.04
C GLU A 464 25.47 14.56 9.94
N SER A 465 26.70 14.39 9.44
CA SER A 465 27.65 15.46 9.15
C SER A 465 27.95 15.52 7.66
N ASN A 466 27.93 16.71 7.11
CA ASN A 466 28.42 17.04 5.77
C ASN A 466 29.62 17.96 5.93
N ILE A 467 30.83 17.48 5.58
CA ILE A 467 32.09 18.15 5.81
C ILE A 467 32.70 18.51 4.44
N LEU A 468 32.93 19.76 4.20
CA LEU A 468 33.70 20.21 3.03
C LEU A 468 35.18 19.92 3.29
N LEU A 469 35.72 18.87 2.66
CA LEU A 469 37.14 18.54 2.73
C LEU A 469 38.00 19.50 1.89
N THR A 470 37.44 19.94 0.77
CA THR A 470 37.94 21.00 -0.12
C THR A 470 36.74 21.76 -0.69
N ASP A 471 36.96 22.85 -1.40
CA ASP A 471 35.90 23.61 -2.07
C ASP A 471 35.04 22.78 -3.05
N ARG A 472 35.55 21.61 -3.46
CA ARG A 472 34.86 20.71 -4.41
C ARG A 472 34.51 19.34 -3.83
N LEU A 473 35.15 18.93 -2.75
CA LEU A 473 34.98 17.58 -2.20
C LEU A 473 34.26 17.65 -0.86
N LYS A 474 33.09 17.02 -0.79
CA LYS A 474 32.24 16.93 0.40
C LYS A 474 32.15 15.47 0.89
N LEU A 475 32.37 15.27 2.15
CA LEU A 475 32.21 14.01 2.86
C LEU A 475 30.89 14.03 3.65
N THR A 476 30.05 13.02 3.47
CA THR A 476 28.85 12.82 4.26
C THR A 476 29.03 11.60 5.18
N LEU A 477 28.86 11.79 6.49
CA LEU A 477 28.91 10.74 7.49
C LEU A 477 27.63 10.75 8.30
N GLY A 478 26.95 9.63 8.36
CA GLY A 478 25.70 9.51 9.10
C GLY A 478 25.63 8.25 9.95
N LEU A 479 24.99 8.35 11.10
CA LEU A 479 24.77 7.22 11.99
C LEU A 479 23.43 7.39 12.71
N ARG A 480 22.63 6.33 12.77
CA ARG A 480 21.42 6.24 13.59
C ARG A 480 21.44 4.97 14.41
N PHE A 481 21.13 5.12 15.67
CA PHE A 481 20.81 4.01 16.56
C PHE A 481 19.30 3.96 16.74
N ASN A 482 18.71 2.81 16.48
CA ASN A 482 17.25 2.62 16.49
C ASN A 482 16.87 1.44 17.39
N VAL A 483 15.83 1.61 18.20
CA VAL A 483 15.25 0.57 19.06
C VAL A 483 13.77 0.48 18.73
N ASP A 484 13.34 -0.70 18.29
CA ASP A 484 11.95 -1.03 18.04
C ASP A 484 11.46 -2.06 19.05
N LYS A 485 10.30 -1.82 19.63
CA LYS A 485 9.56 -2.81 20.41
C LYS A 485 8.23 -3.03 19.78
N VAL A 486 8.00 -4.25 19.27
CA VAL A 486 6.72 -4.67 18.69
C VAL A 486 6.04 -5.66 19.64
N LYS A 487 4.74 -5.51 19.82
CA LYS A 487 3.92 -6.42 20.63
C LYS A 487 2.74 -6.91 19.79
N ILE A 488 2.32 -8.13 20.03
CA ILE A 488 0.99 -8.64 19.67
C ILE A 488 0.27 -9.10 20.93
N ALA A 489 -0.99 -8.75 21.07
CA ALA A 489 -1.92 -9.42 21.94
C ALA A 489 -3.11 -9.85 21.06
N TYR A 490 -3.47 -11.10 21.15
CA TYR A 490 -4.52 -11.69 20.32
C TYR A 490 -5.58 -12.38 21.16
N ASP A 491 -6.80 -12.31 20.67
CA ASP A 491 -7.99 -13.00 21.13
C ASP A 491 -8.68 -13.53 19.87
N ALA A 492 -8.45 -14.82 19.56
CA ALA A 492 -8.91 -15.45 18.34
C ALA A 492 -9.72 -16.71 18.68
N LEU A 493 -10.97 -16.71 18.25
CA LEU A 493 -11.93 -17.76 18.45
C LEU A 493 -12.34 -18.33 17.09
N ALA A 494 -12.25 -19.64 16.92
CA ALA A 494 -12.93 -20.31 15.83
C ALA A 494 -14.11 -21.09 16.37
N TYR A 495 -15.22 -21.10 15.65
CA TYR A 495 -16.36 -21.94 15.99
C TYR A 495 -16.95 -22.63 14.76
N MET A 496 -17.50 -23.84 15.00
CA MET A 496 -18.32 -24.56 14.05
C MET A 496 -19.59 -25.01 14.79
N ASN A 497 -20.74 -24.48 14.41
CA ASN A 497 -22.04 -24.85 14.93
C ASN A 497 -22.66 -25.86 13.96
N MET A 498 -22.88 -27.08 14.44
CA MET A 498 -23.51 -28.17 13.70
C MET A 498 -24.91 -28.35 14.17
N THR A 499 -25.91 -27.97 13.38
CA THR A 499 -27.33 -28.10 13.72
C THR A 499 -27.95 -29.20 12.88
N GLY A 500 -28.56 -30.19 13.52
CA GLY A 500 -29.20 -31.27 12.78
C GLY A 500 -30.15 -32.11 13.56
N GLY A 501 -30.85 -33.00 12.84
CA GLY A 501 -31.89 -33.85 13.33
C GLY A 501 -33.02 -34.00 12.31
N THR A 502 -34.22 -34.31 12.80
CA THR A 502 -35.45 -34.29 12.00
C THR A 502 -36.15 -32.94 12.09
N ALA A 503 -37.12 -32.65 11.21
CA ALA A 503 -37.88 -31.41 11.26
C ALA A 503 -38.56 -31.13 12.62
N GLU A 504 -38.87 -32.23 13.39
CA GLU A 504 -39.55 -32.12 14.68
C GLU A 504 -38.57 -32.04 15.86
N ARG A 505 -37.30 -32.47 15.69
CA ARG A 505 -36.31 -32.55 16.76
C ARG A 505 -34.92 -32.24 16.20
N GLN A 506 -34.45 -31.04 16.47
CA GLN A 506 -33.10 -30.60 16.13
C GLN A 506 -32.24 -30.46 17.39
N ALA A 507 -30.95 -30.74 17.24
CA ALA A 507 -29.92 -30.44 18.23
C ALA A 507 -28.80 -29.65 17.57
N THR A 508 -28.22 -28.73 18.31
CA THR A 508 -27.02 -27.99 17.89
C THR A 508 -25.85 -28.42 18.75
N TYR A 509 -24.75 -28.72 18.10
CA TYR A 509 -23.48 -29.05 18.75
C TYR A 509 -22.49 -27.95 18.45
N HIS A 510 -21.74 -27.51 19.45
CA HIS A 510 -20.77 -26.44 19.36
C HIS A 510 -19.36 -27.00 19.42
N LEU A 511 -18.59 -26.75 18.37
CA LEU A 511 -17.15 -26.99 18.33
C LEU A 511 -16.45 -25.64 18.37
N THR A 512 -15.56 -25.44 19.36
CA THR A 512 -14.82 -24.20 19.51
C THR A 512 -13.34 -24.45 19.71
N SER A 513 -12.49 -23.53 19.16
CA SER A 513 -11.07 -23.43 19.46
C SER A 513 -10.77 -21.96 19.77
N HIS A 514 -10.23 -21.67 20.95
CA HIS A 514 -10.04 -20.33 21.46
C HIS A 514 -8.62 -20.13 21.99
N VAL A 515 -7.89 -19.19 21.41
CA VAL A 515 -6.51 -18.85 21.81
C VAL A 515 -6.41 -17.38 22.21
N VAL A 516 -5.82 -17.14 23.39
CA VAL A 516 -5.60 -15.79 23.93
C VAL A 516 -4.19 -15.74 24.52
N ASP A 517 -3.35 -14.85 24.00
CA ASP A 517 -1.99 -14.65 24.54
C ASP A 517 -1.45 -13.25 24.14
N SER A 518 -0.29 -12.90 24.68
CA SER A 518 0.44 -11.72 24.27
C SER A 518 1.95 -11.93 24.28
N ARG A 519 2.62 -11.48 23.23
CA ARG A 519 4.08 -11.56 23.07
C ARG A 519 4.67 -10.23 22.62
N SER A 520 5.93 -10.03 22.93
CA SER A 520 6.67 -8.86 22.46
C SER A 520 8.09 -9.23 22.05
N LYS A 521 8.59 -8.51 21.05
CA LYS A 521 9.99 -8.58 20.60
C LYS A 521 10.58 -7.18 20.52
N SER A 522 11.86 -7.09 20.81
CA SER A 522 12.64 -5.85 20.63
C SER A 522 13.72 -6.09 19.59
N PHE A 523 13.94 -5.08 18.76
CA PHE A 523 14.99 -5.09 17.73
C PHE A 523 15.83 -3.83 17.89
N THR A 524 17.12 -3.96 17.74
CA THR A 524 18.05 -2.82 17.74
C THR A 524 18.80 -2.79 16.43
N GLN A 525 18.96 -1.60 15.87
CA GLN A 525 19.65 -1.42 14.59
C GLN A 525 20.57 -0.21 14.62
N LEU A 526 21.72 -0.40 13.99
CA LEU A 526 22.66 0.65 13.66
C LEU A 526 22.60 0.89 12.15
N LEU A 527 22.30 2.14 11.75
CA LEU A 527 22.10 2.52 10.37
C LEU A 527 23.17 3.54 9.94
N PRO A 528 24.33 3.08 9.49
CA PRO A 528 25.40 3.95 8.99
C PRO A 528 25.09 4.45 7.57
N LYS A 529 25.63 5.62 7.27
CA LYS A 529 25.67 6.24 5.95
C LYS A 529 27.04 6.84 5.71
N PHE A 530 27.62 6.57 4.57
CA PHE A 530 28.90 7.13 4.13
C PHE A 530 28.77 7.60 2.69
N GLY A 531 29.02 8.87 2.44
CA GLY A 531 28.91 9.48 1.10
C GLY A 531 30.11 10.34 0.77
N LEU A 532 30.46 10.38 -0.49
CA LEU A 532 31.48 11.28 -1.03
C LEU A 532 30.92 11.96 -2.27
N THR A 533 30.95 13.30 -2.30
CA THR A 533 30.46 14.11 -3.42
C THR A 533 31.58 15.01 -3.93
N TYR A 534 31.84 14.96 -5.23
CA TYR A 534 32.76 15.87 -5.91
C TYR A 534 31.97 16.82 -6.81
N ASN A 535 32.04 18.12 -6.54
CA ASN A 535 31.38 19.16 -7.29
C ASN A 535 32.28 19.63 -8.43
N PHE A 536 31.79 19.61 -9.67
CA PHE A 536 32.54 20.10 -10.84
C PHE A 536 32.55 21.65 -10.92
N GLY A 537 31.68 22.31 -10.12
CA GLY A 537 31.42 23.75 -10.06
C GLY A 537 29.91 23.97 -9.97
N GLU A 538 29.50 25.14 -9.50
CA GLU A 538 28.08 25.44 -9.26
C GLU A 538 27.20 25.28 -10.50
N GLN A 539 27.75 25.53 -11.68
CA GLN A 539 27.03 25.47 -12.95
C GLN A 539 27.01 24.09 -13.60
N LEU A 540 27.94 23.19 -13.28
CA LEU A 540 28.10 21.91 -13.98
C LEU A 540 27.48 20.73 -13.23
N GLY A 541 27.37 20.82 -11.90
CA GLY A 541 26.82 19.74 -11.07
C GLY A 541 27.86 18.93 -10.32
N ASN A 542 27.55 17.65 -10.03
CA ASN A 542 28.38 16.80 -9.18
C ASN A 542 28.33 15.32 -9.60
N ILE A 543 29.34 14.58 -9.10
CA ILE A 543 29.33 13.11 -9.03
C ILE A 543 29.43 12.69 -7.57
N TYR A 544 28.73 11.62 -7.21
CA TYR A 544 28.73 11.11 -5.85
C TYR A 544 28.84 9.59 -5.78
N ALA A 545 29.37 9.10 -4.68
CA ALA A 545 29.29 7.70 -4.27
C ALA A 545 28.72 7.62 -2.85
N ILE A 546 27.82 6.67 -2.61
CA ILE A 546 27.22 6.49 -1.28
C ILE A 546 27.07 5.03 -0.92
N VAL A 547 27.30 4.72 0.35
CA VAL A 547 26.95 3.45 0.99
C VAL A 547 26.02 3.75 2.15
N SER A 548 24.88 3.10 2.20
CA SER A 548 23.89 3.31 3.25
C SER A 548 23.17 2.02 3.63
N LYS A 549 22.78 1.91 4.91
CA LYS A 549 22.02 0.79 5.42
C LYS A 549 20.56 1.18 5.60
N GLY A 550 19.66 0.31 5.10
CA GLY A 550 18.22 0.36 5.30
C GLY A 550 17.74 -0.71 6.27
N TYR A 551 16.55 -0.52 6.82
CA TYR A 551 15.99 -1.40 7.81
C TYR A 551 14.46 -1.30 7.84
N ARG A 552 13.81 -2.46 8.00
CA ARG A 552 12.39 -2.61 8.27
C ARG A 552 12.20 -3.56 9.46
N ALA A 553 11.38 -3.15 10.44
CA ALA A 553 11.18 -3.94 11.65
C ALA A 553 10.53 -5.30 11.35
N GLY A 554 10.84 -6.30 12.15
CA GLY A 554 10.11 -7.55 12.24
C GLY A 554 8.74 -7.36 12.90
N GLY A 555 7.94 -8.42 12.96
CA GLY A 555 6.60 -8.34 13.50
C GLY A 555 5.93 -9.70 13.63
N TYR A 556 4.59 -9.67 13.53
CA TYR A 556 3.74 -10.84 13.66
C TYR A 556 2.69 -10.89 12.55
N ASN A 557 2.42 -12.09 12.02
CA ASN A 557 1.38 -12.39 11.05
C ASN A 557 0.04 -12.61 11.74
N ILE A 558 -0.85 -11.64 11.67
CA ILE A 558 -2.21 -11.80 12.18
C ILE A 558 -3.07 -12.67 11.25
N GLN A 559 -2.71 -12.78 9.99
CA GLN A 559 -3.46 -13.52 8.96
C GLN A 559 -3.37 -15.04 9.11
N MET A 560 -2.48 -15.57 9.97
CA MET A 560 -2.29 -17.01 10.15
C MET A 560 -3.28 -17.64 11.12
N PHE A 561 -3.96 -16.84 11.95
CA PHE A 561 -4.79 -17.38 13.01
C PHE A 561 -6.01 -18.13 12.47
N SER A 562 -6.68 -17.62 11.45
CA SER A 562 -7.80 -18.28 10.81
C SER A 562 -7.44 -19.68 10.28
N ASP A 563 -6.25 -19.86 9.70
CA ASP A 563 -5.79 -21.16 9.21
C ASP A 563 -5.44 -22.11 10.34
N ILE A 564 -4.75 -21.62 11.39
CA ILE A 564 -4.39 -22.40 12.57
C ILE A 564 -5.66 -22.94 13.24
N LEU A 565 -6.61 -22.05 13.53
CA LEU A 565 -7.83 -22.41 14.25
C LEU A 565 -8.80 -23.24 13.41
N GLN A 566 -8.86 -23.02 12.09
CA GLN A 566 -9.62 -23.89 11.19
C GLN A 566 -9.07 -25.32 11.19
N THR A 567 -7.75 -25.47 11.25
CA THR A 567 -7.11 -26.79 11.35
C THR A 567 -7.54 -27.53 12.61
N ASP A 568 -7.63 -26.81 13.75
CA ASP A 568 -8.14 -27.38 15.01
C ASP A 568 -9.59 -27.85 14.87
N LEU A 569 -10.47 -27.01 14.30
CA LEU A 569 -11.87 -27.39 14.08
C LEU A 569 -11.98 -28.64 13.19
N ASN A 570 -11.19 -28.70 12.12
CA ASN A 570 -11.21 -29.85 11.21
C ASN A 570 -10.74 -31.13 11.87
N ALA A 571 -9.77 -31.05 12.78
CA ALA A 571 -9.25 -32.21 13.51
C ALA A 571 -10.27 -32.80 14.52
N HIS A 572 -11.17 -31.97 15.08
CA HIS A 572 -12.05 -32.33 16.20
C HIS A 572 -13.56 -32.43 15.83
N GLN A 573 -13.91 -32.41 14.52
CA GLN A 573 -15.31 -32.53 14.07
C GLN A 573 -16.02 -33.78 14.64
N GLN A 574 -15.33 -34.91 14.73
CA GLN A 574 -15.91 -36.16 15.25
C GLN A 574 -16.17 -36.13 16.77
N ASP A 575 -15.34 -35.41 17.51
CA ASP A 575 -15.51 -35.24 18.94
C ASP A 575 -16.74 -34.40 19.23
N ALA A 576 -16.96 -33.34 18.46
CA ALA A 576 -18.12 -32.48 18.57
C ALA A 576 -19.45 -33.16 18.18
N MET A 577 -19.42 -34.24 17.38
CA MET A 577 -20.63 -35.02 17.07
C MET A 577 -21.16 -35.80 18.29
N ARG A 578 -20.37 -35.89 19.37
CA ARG A 578 -20.77 -36.58 20.64
C ARG A 578 -21.30 -35.62 21.70
N GLY A 579 -21.20 -34.33 21.47
CA GLY A 579 -21.60 -33.24 22.38
C GLY A 579 -20.75 -31.98 22.11
N ASP A 580 -21.06 -30.90 22.80
CA ASP A 580 -20.25 -29.67 22.70
C ASP A 580 -18.80 -29.98 23.05
N TYR A 581 -17.88 -29.47 22.24
CA TYR A 581 -16.44 -29.70 22.37
C TYR A 581 -15.64 -28.41 22.24
N ASN A 582 -14.78 -28.17 23.21
CA ASN A 582 -13.83 -27.05 23.17
C ASN A 582 -12.42 -27.63 23.09
N VAL A 583 -11.66 -27.20 22.05
CA VAL A 583 -10.28 -27.63 21.85
C VAL A 583 -9.41 -27.03 22.97
N GLU A 584 -8.74 -27.90 23.73
CA GLU A 584 -7.78 -27.45 24.74
C GLU A 584 -6.42 -27.19 24.15
N HIS A 585 -5.82 -26.06 24.52
CA HIS A 585 -4.47 -25.65 24.07
C HIS A 585 -3.48 -25.75 25.23
N THR A 586 -2.38 -26.44 24.99
CA THR A 586 -1.26 -26.57 25.93
C THR A 586 -0.29 -25.36 25.78
N THR A 587 0.61 -25.21 26.77
CA THR A 587 1.71 -24.23 26.67
C THR A 587 2.55 -24.44 25.40
N GLN A 588 2.74 -25.69 24.98
CA GLN A 588 3.50 -26.02 23.76
C GLN A 588 2.78 -25.51 22.51
N ASP A 589 1.44 -25.57 22.44
CA ASP A 589 0.65 -25.07 21.31
C ASP A 589 0.79 -23.55 21.21
N TYR A 590 0.69 -22.82 22.32
CA TYR A 590 0.97 -21.39 22.35
C TYR A 590 2.38 -21.03 21.90
N ASP A 591 3.40 -21.80 22.31
CA ASP A 591 4.78 -21.58 21.87
C ASP A 591 4.93 -21.85 20.36
N ASN A 592 4.27 -22.85 19.82
CA ASN A 592 4.25 -23.15 18.38
C ASN A 592 3.57 -22.02 17.60
N ILE A 593 2.37 -21.58 18.02
CA ILE A 593 1.67 -20.43 17.43
C ILE A 593 2.61 -19.24 17.39
N ASN A 594 3.21 -18.86 18.53
CA ASN A 594 4.05 -17.68 18.64
C ASN A 594 5.34 -17.73 17.81
N LYS A 595 5.88 -18.93 17.54
CA LYS A 595 7.00 -19.13 16.60
C LYS A 595 6.55 -18.95 15.16
N THR A 596 5.40 -19.52 14.82
CA THR A 596 4.85 -19.54 13.46
C THR A 596 4.46 -18.15 12.97
N ILE A 597 3.79 -17.36 13.82
CA ILE A 597 3.33 -16.03 13.44
C ILE A 597 4.44 -14.96 13.36
N ALA A 598 5.64 -15.22 13.94
CA ALA A 598 6.68 -14.22 14.06
C ALA A 598 7.59 -14.18 12.83
N TYR A 599 7.89 -12.98 12.34
CA TYR A 599 8.88 -12.76 11.28
C TYR A 599 10.01 -11.81 11.73
N LYS A 600 11.18 -11.96 11.09
CA LYS A 600 12.41 -11.24 11.42
C LYS A 600 12.46 -9.88 10.72
N PRO A 601 13.29 -8.94 11.22
CA PRO A 601 13.60 -7.72 10.50
C PRO A 601 14.25 -8.00 9.14
N GLU A 602 13.97 -7.11 8.19
CA GLU A 602 14.66 -7.02 6.90
C GLU A 602 15.73 -5.94 6.98
N GLU A 603 16.88 -6.20 6.37
CA GLU A 603 18.00 -5.28 6.31
C GLU A 603 18.53 -5.19 4.89
N SER A 604 18.90 -4.00 4.46
CA SER A 604 19.54 -3.80 3.17
C SER A 604 20.79 -2.94 3.26
N TRP A 605 21.75 -3.22 2.38
CA TRP A 605 22.89 -2.37 2.09
C TRP A 605 22.79 -1.87 0.66
N ASN A 606 22.84 -0.56 0.48
CA ASN A 606 22.86 0.10 -0.81
C ASN A 606 24.24 0.65 -1.11
N TYR A 607 24.76 0.33 -2.29
CA TYR A 607 25.97 0.89 -2.88
C TYR A 607 25.55 1.63 -4.14
N GLU A 608 25.80 2.92 -4.21
CA GLU A 608 25.34 3.75 -5.33
C GLU A 608 26.42 4.69 -5.81
N LEU A 609 26.53 4.81 -7.11
CA LEU A 609 27.35 5.80 -7.81
C LEU A 609 26.42 6.62 -8.72
N GLY A 610 26.41 7.92 -8.57
CA GLY A 610 25.51 8.76 -9.38
C GLY A 610 26.10 10.11 -9.71
N THR A 611 25.41 10.83 -10.58
CA THR A 611 25.78 12.18 -10.99
C THR A 611 24.55 13.03 -11.25
N HIS A 612 24.66 14.30 -10.91
CA HIS A 612 23.70 15.35 -11.23
C HIS A 612 24.40 16.40 -12.07
N LEU A 613 24.05 16.51 -13.34
CA LEU A 613 24.70 17.42 -14.28
C LEU A 613 23.74 18.48 -14.77
N ASN A 614 24.25 19.70 -14.89
CA ASN A 614 23.61 20.81 -15.58
C ASN A 614 24.45 21.11 -16.83
N LEU A 615 23.87 20.85 -17.98
CA LEU A 615 24.56 20.94 -19.25
C LEU A 615 23.95 22.08 -20.10
N PHE A 616 24.74 22.66 -21.02
CA PHE A 616 24.29 23.69 -21.93
C PHE A 616 23.70 24.92 -21.20
N ASP A 617 24.44 25.44 -20.19
CA ASP A 617 24.03 26.59 -19.38
C ASP A 617 22.66 26.37 -18.67
N GLY A 618 22.43 25.15 -18.10
CA GLY A 618 21.21 24.81 -17.40
C GLY A 618 20.03 24.45 -18.31
N LYS A 619 20.19 24.41 -19.63
CA LYS A 619 19.12 23.98 -20.56
C LYS A 619 18.84 22.49 -20.53
N LEU A 620 19.77 21.68 -20.01
CA LEU A 620 19.64 20.24 -19.86
C LEU A 620 20.12 19.81 -18.48
N HIS A 621 19.23 19.19 -17.71
CA HIS A 621 19.54 18.49 -16.47
C HIS A 621 19.60 17.00 -16.74
N ALA A 622 20.71 16.37 -16.36
CA ALA A 622 20.92 14.93 -16.51
C ALA A 622 21.31 14.31 -15.19
N ASP A 623 20.48 13.40 -14.68
CA ASP A 623 20.71 12.64 -13.45
C ASP A 623 20.86 11.16 -13.83
N LEU A 624 21.97 10.55 -13.40
CA LEU A 624 22.24 9.12 -13.59
C LEU A 624 22.60 8.52 -12.24
N ALA A 625 22.04 7.35 -11.93
CA ALA A 625 22.46 6.54 -10.78
C ALA A 625 22.62 5.08 -11.19
N LEU A 626 23.71 4.48 -10.75
CA LEU A 626 23.96 3.05 -10.80
C LEU A 626 23.93 2.53 -9.37
N TYR A 627 23.18 1.48 -9.10
CA TYR A 627 23.04 0.96 -7.75
C TYR A 627 23.16 -0.56 -7.68
N TYR A 628 23.62 -1.04 -6.53
CA TYR A 628 23.58 -2.43 -6.11
C TYR A 628 23.07 -2.48 -4.67
N MET A 629 21.99 -3.22 -4.46
CA MET A 629 21.41 -3.43 -3.13
C MET A 629 21.49 -4.90 -2.75
N GLN A 630 21.99 -5.18 -1.54
CA GLN A 630 21.98 -6.51 -0.95
C GLN A 630 20.95 -6.53 0.18
N ILE A 631 19.98 -7.44 0.10
CA ILE A 631 18.88 -7.55 1.04
C ILE A 631 19.00 -8.87 1.81
N ARG A 632 18.78 -8.84 3.12
CA ARG A 632 18.78 -10.01 4.00
C ARG A 632 17.46 -10.12 4.72
N ASN A 633 16.97 -11.36 4.88
CA ASN A 633 15.66 -11.67 5.45
C ASN A 633 14.53 -10.88 4.76
N GLN A 634 14.56 -10.79 3.43
CA GLN A 634 13.56 -10.03 2.67
C GLN A 634 12.15 -10.44 3.08
N GLN A 635 11.33 -9.46 3.45
CA GLN A 635 9.95 -9.69 3.86
C GLN A 635 9.05 -9.73 2.64
N LEU A 636 8.51 -10.90 2.33
CA LEU A 636 7.62 -11.15 1.20
C LEU A 636 6.22 -11.52 1.67
N SER A 637 5.22 -11.04 0.94
CA SER A 637 3.83 -11.47 1.12
C SER A 637 3.53 -12.59 0.13
N VAL A 638 3.49 -13.83 0.63
CA VAL A 638 3.26 -15.04 -0.16
C VAL A 638 1.92 -15.69 0.17
N MET A 639 1.39 -16.55 -0.71
CA MET A 639 0.29 -17.45 -0.35
C MET A 639 0.81 -18.52 0.60
N GLU A 640 0.07 -18.82 1.66
CA GLU A 640 0.38 -19.96 2.54
C GLU A 640 0.27 -21.26 1.72
N PRO A 641 1.32 -22.12 1.66
CA PRO A 641 1.30 -23.33 0.83
C PRO A 641 0.18 -24.32 1.16
N ASN A 642 -0.26 -24.36 2.41
CA ASN A 642 -1.30 -25.26 2.90
C ASN A 642 -2.64 -24.53 3.14
N SER A 643 -2.70 -23.22 2.95
CA SER A 643 -3.91 -22.43 3.05
C SER A 643 -4.51 -22.20 1.68
N ASN A 644 -5.81 -22.38 1.56
CA ASN A 644 -6.50 -22.13 0.30
C ASN A 644 -6.77 -20.64 0.05
N TYR A 645 -6.45 -19.74 1.00
CA TYR A 645 -6.89 -18.34 0.94
C TYR A 645 -6.01 -17.33 1.70
N GLY A 646 -5.13 -17.75 2.60
CA GLY A 646 -4.31 -16.86 3.42
C GLY A 646 -3.08 -16.31 2.68
N ARG A 647 -2.72 -15.07 2.94
CA ARG A 647 -1.40 -14.51 2.58
C ARG A 647 -0.67 -14.13 3.84
N ILE A 648 0.56 -14.60 3.95
CA ILE A 648 1.42 -14.39 5.11
C ILE A 648 2.68 -13.62 4.74
N MET A 649 3.34 -13.06 5.75
CA MET A 649 4.68 -12.52 5.63
C MET A 649 5.69 -13.60 5.96
N VAL A 650 6.58 -13.87 5.03
CA VAL A 650 7.75 -14.74 5.22
C VAL A 650 9.04 -13.95 5.07
N ASN A 651 10.12 -14.46 5.65
CA ASN A 651 11.46 -13.97 5.37
C ASN A 651 12.10 -14.86 4.30
N ALA A 652 12.23 -14.38 3.07
CA ALA A 652 13.15 -14.95 2.10
C ALA A 652 14.59 -14.77 2.62
N GLY A 653 15.48 -15.70 2.31
CA GLY A 653 16.85 -15.68 2.84
C GLY A 653 17.60 -14.43 2.44
N LYS A 654 18.12 -14.40 1.21
CA LYS A 654 18.83 -13.25 0.63
C LYS A 654 18.31 -12.93 -0.76
N SER A 655 18.37 -11.67 -1.12
CA SER A 655 18.14 -11.20 -2.47
C SER A 655 19.07 -10.04 -2.80
N HIS A 656 19.21 -9.75 -4.07
CA HIS A 656 19.89 -8.55 -4.54
C HIS A 656 19.01 -7.80 -5.54
N SER A 657 19.26 -6.51 -5.63
CA SER A 657 18.71 -5.67 -6.69
C SER A 657 19.81 -4.78 -7.25
N CYS A 658 20.00 -4.79 -8.54
CA CYS A 658 20.95 -3.90 -9.21
C CYS A 658 20.29 -3.26 -10.42
N GLY A 659 20.75 -2.04 -10.74
CA GLY A 659 20.14 -1.32 -11.85
C GLY A 659 20.76 0.02 -12.15
N ALA A 660 20.14 0.67 -13.13
CA ALA A 660 20.48 2.01 -13.58
C ALA A 660 19.22 2.86 -13.69
N GLU A 661 19.34 4.10 -13.26
CA GLU A 661 18.28 5.12 -13.32
C GLU A 661 18.79 6.33 -14.07
N LEU A 662 18.04 6.78 -15.07
CA LEU A 662 18.33 7.96 -15.88
C LEU A 662 17.14 8.92 -15.83
N THR A 663 17.42 10.18 -15.58
CA THR A 663 16.46 11.28 -15.76
C THR A 663 17.11 12.37 -16.59
N LEU A 664 16.47 12.74 -17.68
CA LEU A 664 16.83 13.87 -18.51
C LEU A 664 15.66 14.86 -18.49
N ARG A 665 15.93 16.12 -18.26
CA ARG A 665 14.96 17.22 -18.35
C ARG A 665 15.59 18.38 -19.06
N GLY A 666 14.88 18.99 -19.98
CA GLY A 666 15.46 20.06 -20.79
C GLY A 666 14.44 21.00 -21.36
N ARG A 667 14.96 22.13 -21.83
CA ARG A 667 14.23 23.12 -22.61
C ARG A 667 14.82 23.22 -24.01
N ALA A 668 13.96 23.41 -24.98
CA ALA A 668 14.33 23.57 -26.39
C ALA A 668 13.47 24.67 -27.04
N LEU A 669 13.79 25.02 -28.29
CA LEU A 669 13.04 25.97 -29.09
C LEU A 669 12.86 27.33 -28.35
N ASP A 670 13.97 27.92 -27.87
CA ASP A 670 13.95 29.16 -27.10
C ASP A 670 13.01 29.16 -25.90
N ASN A 671 13.02 28.06 -25.15
CA ASN A 671 12.18 27.75 -23.99
C ASN A 671 10.68 27.55 -24.32
N ALA A 672 10.32 27.40 -25.60
CA ALA A 672 8.95 27.08 -25.97
C ALA A 672 8.60 25.60 -25.78
N LEU A 673 9.58 24.72 -25.61
CA LEU A 673 9.37 23.27 -25.40
C LEU A 673 10.07 22.82 -24.14
N ASP A 674 9.29 22.38 -23.16
CA ASP A 674 9.77 21.62 -22.01
C ASP A 674 9.66 20.14 -22.30
N TRP A 675 10.70 19.37 -21.98
CA TRP A 675 10.69 17.92 -22.18
C TRP A 675 11.39 17.17 -21.08
N GLY A 676 10.97 15.93 -20.88
CA GLY A 676 11.57 15.04 -19.89
C GLY A 676 11.54 13.58 -20.32
N VAL A 677 12.59 12.86 -19.97
CA VAL A 677 12.72 11.41 -20.19
C VAL A 677 13.21 10.79 -18.90
N THR A 678 12.51 9.77 -18.42
CA THR A 678 13.00 8.93 -17.34
C THR A 678 13.07 7.49 -17.82
N TYR A 679 14.10 6.79 -17.39
CA TYR A 679 14.26 5.36 -17.65
C TYR A 679 14.91 4.68 -16.45
N ALA A 680 14.44 3.48 -16.11
CA ALA A 680 15.12 2.64 -15.16
C ALA A 680 15.14 1.19 -15.63
N PHE A 681 16.27 0.55 -15.37
CA PHE A 681 16.46 -0.89 -15.42
C PHE A 681 16.66 -1.40 -14.00
N THR A 682 15.89 -2.43 -13.61
CA THR A 682 15.94 -3.06 -12.29
C THR A 682 16.03 -4.57 -12.44
N ASN A 683 17.11 -5.17 -11.95
CA ASN A 683 17.28 -6.62 -11.87
C ASN A 683 17.26 -7.03 -10.40
N ALA A 684 16.08 -7.43 -9.90
CA ALA A 684 15.86 -7.88 -8.53
C ALA A 684 15.61 -9.38 -8.52
N LYS A 685 16.46 -10.15 -7.83
CA LYS A 685 16.44 -11.61 -7.80
C LYS A 685 16.72 -12.18 -6.42
N PHE A 686 16.19 -13.37 -6.15
CA PHE A 686 16.51 -14.14 -4.96
C PHE A 686 17.88 -14.82 -5.11
N ASP A 687 18.73 -14.66 -4.08
CA ASP A 687 20.03 -15.37 -3.96
C ASP A 687 19.85 -16.65 -3.14
N GLU A 688 19.03 -16.58 -2.09
CA GLU A 688 18.72 -17.69 -1.18
C GLU A 688 17.23 -17.62 -0.82
N TYR A 689 16.41 -18.45 -1.44
CA TYR A 689 14.99 -18.61 -1.10
C TYR A 689 14.49 -19.97 -1.57
N ASP A 690 14.61 -20.99 -0.75
CA ASP A 690 14.15 -22.37 -1.01
C ASP A 690 14.33 -22.79 -2.48
N ASN A 691 13.23 -23.12 -3.15
CA ASN A 691 13.22 -23.54 -4.56
C ASN A 691 13.19 -22.38 -5.57
N TYR A 692 13.24 -21.11 -5.09
CA TYR A 692 13.05 -19.91 -5.94
C TYR A 692 14.33 -19.11 -6.19
N LYS A 693 15.48 -19.74 -5.94
CA LYS A 693 16.78 -19.11 -6.25
C LYS A 693 16.83 -18.69 -7.72
N ASP A 694 17.42 -17.53 -7.98
CA ASP A 694 17.55 -16.87 -9.29
C ASP A 694 16.22 -16.39 -9.93
N ASN A 695 15.07 -16.64 -9.30
CA ASN A 695 13.80 -16.07 -9.72
C ASN A 695 13.75 -14.57 -9.43
N TYR A 696 12.97 -13.87 -10.23
CA TYR A 696 12.72 -12.42 -10.03
C TYR A 696 11.81 -12.17 -8.83
N VAL A 697 12.11 -11.12 -8.09
CA VAL A 697 11.26 -10.63 -7.00
C VAL A 697 9.91 -10.16 -7.59
N PRO A 698 8.76 -10.62 -7.05
CA PRO A 698 7.44 -10.23 -7.55
C PRO A 698 7.16 -8.73 -7.44
N PHE A 699 6.27 -8.21 -8.31
CA PHE A 699 5.81 -6.81 -8.35
C PHE A 699 6.87 -5.80 -8.76
N VAL A 700 8.02 -6.24 -9.21
CA VAL A 700 9.14 -5.40 -9.66
C VAL A 700 9.28 -5.50 -11.18
N PRO A 701 8.89 -4.46 -11.94
CA PRO A 701 9.13 -4.43 -13.37
C PRO A 701 10.63 -4.27 -13.68
N GLN A 702 11.11 -5.02 -14.68
CA GLN A 702 12.51 -4.95 -15.11
C GLN A 702 12.85 -3.59 -15.74
N HIS A 703 11.88 -2.95 -16.35
CA HIS A 703 12.05 -1.66 -17.01
C HIS A 703 10.89 -0.75 -16.63
N THR A 704 11.17 0.51 -16.33
CA THR A 704 10.17 1.58 -16.24
C THR A 704 10.66 2.76 -17.07
N PHE A 705 9.73 3.44 -17.73
CA PHE A 705 10.07 4.67 -18.45
C PHE A 705 8.90 5.66 -18.46
N SER A 706 9.24 6.92 -18.54
CA SER A 706 8.31 7.97 -18.90
C SER A 706 8.98 8.97 -19.86
N VAL A 707 8.18 9.50 -20.77
CA VAL A 707 8.56 10.58 -21.67
C VAL A 707 7.48 11.63 -21.62
N MET A 708 7.85 12.89 -21.52
CA MET A 708 6.91 14.00 -21.53
C MET A 708 7.44 15.15 -22.40
N ALA A 709 6.55 15.89 -23.01
CA ALA A 709 6.86 17.09 -23.76
C ALA A 709 5.69 18.07 -23.72
N ASP A 710 5.95 19.32 -23.36
CA ASP A 710 4.97 20.40 -23.24
C ASP A 710 5.42 21.58 -24.10
N TRP A 711 4.61 21.89 -25.11
CA TRP A 711 4.86 22.97 -26.05
C TRP A 711 4.01 24.19 -25.69
N HIS A 712 4.68 25.28 -25.40
CA HIS A 712 4.09 26.56 -25.02
C HIS A 712 3.98 27.52 -26.23
N ILE A 713 2.76 27.92 -26.56
CA ILE A 713 2.44 28.83 -27.68
C ILE A 713 1.59 29.98 -27.14
N GLY A 714 2.24 31.06 -26.68
CA GLY A 714 1.52 32.15 -26.01
C GLY A 714 0.78 31.65 -24.76
N ASN A 715 -0.55 31.75 -24.74
CA ASN A 715 -1.39 31.30 -23.63
C ASN A 715 -1.83 29.82 -23.75
N ILE A 716 -1.36 29.11 -24.76
CA ILE A 716 -1.71 27.71 -25.00
C ILE A 716 -0.51 26.85 -24.61
N THR A 717 -0.78 25.75 -23.89
CA THR A 717 0.17 24.66 -23.67
C THR A 717 -0.43 23.37 -24.24
N ILE A 718 0.31 22.70 -25.12
CA ILE A 718 -0.06 21.38 -25.64
C ILE A 718 0.99 20.39 -25.16
N GLY A 719 0.57 19.43 -24.37
CA GLY A 719 1.45 18.42 -23.79
C GLY A 719 1.08 17.01 -24.17
N ALA A 720 2.10 16.16 -24.23
CA ALA A 720 1.95 14.73 -24.40
C ALA A 720 2.90 13.99 -23.47
N ASN A 721 2.45 12.85 -22.94
CA ASN A 721 3.28 12.00 -22.13
C ASN A 721 3.04 10.53 -22.46
N ALA A 722 4.09 9.71 -22.30
CA ALA A 722 4.02 8.26 -22.43
C ALA A 722 4.67 7.63 -21.21
N THR A 723 4.01 6.66 -20.61
CA THR A 723 4.57 5.86 -19.50
C THR A 723 4.50 4.39 -19.83
N GLY A 724 5.44 3.60 -19.33
CA GLY A 724 5.40 2.16 -19.58
C GLY A 724 6.23 1.36 -18.59
N GLN A 725 5.89 0.08 -18.54
CA GLN A 725 6.55 -0.90 -17.68
C GLN A 725 6.91 -2.14 -18.47
N GLY A 726 8.07 -2.68 -18.17
CA GLY A 726 8.53 -3.97 -18.67
C GLY A 726 7.80 -5.15 -18.01
N LYS A 727 8.30 -6.35 -18.28
CA LYS A 727 7.75 -7.57 -17.70
C LYS A 727 7.80 -7.50 -16.17
N THR A 728 6.68 -7.85 -15.52
CA THR A 728 6.52 -7.91 -14.07
C THR A 728 5.95 -9.27 -13.69
N TRP A 729 6.59 -9.98 -12.79
CA TRP A 729 6.12 -11.24 -12.24
C TRP A 729 5.19 -10.99 -11.04
N TRP A 730 4.17 -11.87 -10.89
CA TRP A 730 3.17 -11.73 -9.84
C TRP A 730 3.36 -12.69 -8.68
N ASP A 731 4.18 -13.73 -8.86
CA ASP A 731 4.49 -14.76 -7.87
C ASP A 731 5.98 -15.06 -7.78
N GLU A 732 6.38 -15.69 -6.68
CA GLU A 732 7.76 -16.03 -6.34
C GLU A 732 8.32 -17.13 -7.28
N ALA A 733 7.42 -18.01 -7.77
CA ALA A 733 7.76 -19.06 -8.74
C ALA A 733 7.96 -18.55 -10.16
N ASN A 734 7.64 -17.28 -10.43
CA ASN A 734 7.64 -16.65 -11.75
C ASN A 734 6.78 -17.40 -12.78
N THR A 735 5.60 -17.87 -12.35
CA THR A 735 4.70 -18.67 -13.20
C THR A 735 3.81 -17.81 -14.10
N TYR A 736 3.37 -16.65 -13.61
CA TYR A 736 2.53 -15.72 -14.36
C TYR A 736 2.98 -14.27 -14.21
N SER A 737 2.77 -13.47 -15.26
CA SER A 737 3.34 -12.12 -15.35
C SER A 737 2.48 -11.18 -16.19
N GLN A 738 2.62 -9.88 -15.93
CA GLN A 738 2.25 -8.83 -16.86
C GLN A 738 3.37 -8.66 -17.88
N LYS A 739 3.03 -8.67 -19.17
CA LYS A 739 3.97 -8.35 -20.26
C LYS A 739 4.20 -6.84 -20.31
N PHE A 740 5.19 -6.42 -21.10
CA PHE A 740 5.42 -5.01 -21.42
C PHE A 740 4.12 -4.33 -21.90
N TYR A 741 3.88 -3.13 -21.40
CA TYR A 741 2.84 -2.23 -21.86
C TYR A 741 3.31 -0.79 -21.80
N ALA A 742 2.65 0.07 -22.59
CA ALA A 742 2.81 1.51 -22.55
C ALA A 742 1.46 2.20 -22.74
N THR A 743 1.30 3.36 -22.12
CA THR A 743 0.11 4.21 -22.23
C THR A 743 0.51 5.60 -22.69
N LEU A 744 -0.37 6.24 -23.46
CA LEU A 744 -0.20 7.60 -23.94
C LEU A 744 -1.21 8.52 -23.24
N GLY A 745 -0.76 9.65 -22.74
CA GLY A 745 -1.57 10.77 -22.27
C GLY A 745 -1.30 12.03 -23.08
N ALA A 746 -2.23 12.95 -23.07
CA ALA A 746 -2.08 14.28 -23.65
C ALA A 746 -2.94 15.30 -22.93
N HIS A 747 -2.57 16.56 -23.02
CA HIS A 747 -3.38 17.68 -22.55
C HIS A 747 -3.27 18.91 -23.46
N ALA A 748 -4.27 19.76 -23.37
CA ALA A 748 -4.28 21.06 -24.00
C ALA A 748 -4.84 22.09 -23.00
N ASP A 749 -4.04 23.04 -22.64
CA ASP A 749 -4.35 24.05 -21.65
C ASP A 749 -4.47 25.42 -22.29
N TYR A 750 -5.44 26.22 -21.86
CA TYR A 750 -5.56 27.63 -22.22
C TYR A 750 -5.59 28.48 -20.96
N ASP A 751 -4.63 29.37 -20.82
CA ASP A 751 -4.51 30.28 -19.69
C ASP A 751 -5.07 31.67 -19.99
N PHE A 752 -6.18 32.01 -19.35
CA PHE A 752 -6.80 33.33 -19.40
C PHE A 752 -6.24 34.30 -18.30
N GLY A 753 -5.14 33.92 -17.61
CA GLY A 753 -4.56 34.64 -16.51
C GLY A 753 -5.09 34.18 -15.16
N HIS A 754 -6.33 34.53 -14.82
CA HIS A 754 -6.96 34.04 -13.57
C HIS A 754 -7.70 32.72 -13.73
N VAL A 755 -7.88 32.24 -14.94
CA VAL A 755 -8.63 31.03 -15.28
C VAL A 755 -7.79 30.16 -16.19
N LEU A 756 -7.53 28.94 -15.78
CA LEU A 756 -6.90 27.91 -16.60
C LEU A 756 -7.94 26.86 -16.98
N VAL A 757 -8.09 26.60 -18.26
CA VAL A 757 -8.96 25.52 -18.79
C VAL A 757 -8.06 24.45 -19.36
N SER A 758 -8.21 23.20 -18.89
CA SER A 758 -7.39 22.05 -19.28
C SER A 758 -8.26 20.92 -19.82
N LEU A 759 -8.07 20.56 -21.09
CA LEU A 759 -8.60 19.33 -21.67
C LEU A 759 -7.50 18.26 -21.57
N TRP A 760 -7.80 17.11 -20.97
CA TRP A 760 -6.83 16.05 -20.77
C TRP A 760 -7.34 14.68 -21.21
N GLY A 761 -6.39 13.81 -21.58
CA GLY A 761 -6.65 12.41 -21.90
C GLY A 761 -5.57 11.51 -21.29
N ARG A 762 -5.98 10.34 -20.83
CA ARG A 762 -5.12 9.28 -20.28
C ARG A 762 -5.41 7.98 -20.99
N ASN A 763 -4.38 7.15 -21.13
CA ASN A 763 -4.48 5.88 -21.84
C ASN A 763 -5.21 6.04 -23.18
N LEU A 764 -4.83 7.06 -23.95
CA LEU A 764 -5.44 7.40 -25.23
C LEU A 764 -5.37 6.27 -26.26
N THR A 765 -4.41 5.37 -26.10
CA THR A 765 -4.27 4.15 -26.91
C THR A 765 -5.19 3.03 -26.49
N ASP A 766 -5.98 3.21 -25.42
CA ASP A 766 -6.83 2.19 -24.80
C ASP A 766 -6.08 0.87 -24.55
N THR A 767 -4.81 0.98 -24.15
CA THR A 767 -3.95 -0.17 -23.89
C THR A 767 -4.53 -1.01 -22.77
N LYS A 768 -4.74 -2.31 -23.02
CA LYS A 768 -5.25 -3.28 -22.05
C LYS A 768 -4.10 -3.95 -21.31
N TYR A 769 -4.05 -3.77 -20.00
CA TYR A 769 -3.07 -4.41 -19.12
C TYR A 769 -3.67 -4.64 -17.73
N ASN A 770 -3.00 -5.47 -16.93
CA ASN A 770 -3.42 -5.75 -15.56
C ASN A 770 -2.55 -4.94 -14.59
N THR A 771 -3.20 -4.27 -13.66
CA THR A 771 -2.51 -3.50 -12.60
C THR A 771 -2.05 -4.40 -11.45
N PHE A 772 -2.71 -5.55 -11.31
CA PHE A 772 -2.43 -6.55 -10.30
C PHE A 772 -3.00 -7.90 -10.72
N ALA A 773 -2.36 -9.00 -10.31
CA ALA A 773 -2.91 -10.34 -10.43
C ALA A 773 -2.59 -11.19 -9.20
N VAL A 774 -3.46 -12.16 -8.93
CA VAL A 774 -3.40 -13.05 -7.76
C VAL A 774 -3.96 -14.42 -8.13
N GLN A 775 -3.49 -15.45 -7.46
CA GLN A 775 -4.09 -16.79 -7.50
C GLN A 775 -4.97 -17.04 -6.27
N SER A 776 -5.98 -17.88 -6.41
CA SER A 776 -6.81 -18.42 -5.34
C SER A 776 -6.99 -19.91 -5.55
N SER A 777 -6.96 -20.68 -4.48
CA SER A 777 -7.21 -22.13 -4.47
C SER A 777 -8.42 -22.52 -3.61
N ALA A 778 -9.24 -21.55 -3.24
CA ALA A 778 -10.44 -21.78 -2.40
C ALA A 778 -11.41 -22.82 -2.99
N ALA A 779 -11.49 -22.96 -4.30
CA ALA A 779 -12.36 -23.90 -5.01
C ALA A 779 -11.72 -25.29 -5.24
N GLY A 780 -10.64 -25.65 -4.56
CA GLY A 780 -9.95 -26.95 -4.69
C GLY A 780 -9.02 -27.06 -5.90
N GLY A 781 -8.73 -25.96 -6.59
CA GLY A 781 -7.75 -25.90 -7.69
C GLY A 781 -7.27 -24.47 -7.89
N THR A 782 -6.07 -24.28 -8.41
CA THR A 782 -5.50 -22.95 -8.62
C THR A 782 -6.24 -22.23 -9.74
N ARG A 783 -6.81 -21.07 -9.42
CA ARG A 783 -7.41 -20.11 -10.36
C ARG A 783 -6.66 -18.79 -10.29
N TYR A 784 -6.70 -18.04 -11.38
CA TYR A 784 -6.01 -16.76 -11.51
C TYR A 784 -7.00 -15.63 -11.70
N PHE A 785 -6.79 -14.55 -10.98
CA PHE A 785 -7.63 -13.36 -10.99
C PHE A 785 -6.75 -12.13 -11.21
N ALA A 786 -7.27 -11.13 -11.93
CA ALA A 786 -6.55 -9.91 -12.18
C ALA A 786 -7.46 -8.68 -12.13
N GLN A 787 -6.89 -7.56 -11.73
CA GLN A 787 -7.51 -6.26 -11.87
C GLN A 787 -7.06 -5.62 -13.17
N ARG A 788 -8.01 -5.28 -14.03
CA ARG A 788 -7.75 -4.54 -15.26
C ARG A 788 -7.39 -3.09 -14.94
N ALA A 789 -6.53 -2.51 -15.76
CA ALA A 789 -6.31 -1.07 -15.78
C ALA A 789 -7.55 -0.33 -16.30
N ASN A 790 -7.64 0.95 -15.96
CA ASN A 790 -8.68 1.81 -16.49
C ASN A 790 -8.54 1.96 -18.02
N PRO A 791 -9.67 1.97 -18.78
CA PRO A 791 -9.66 2.21 -20.21
C PRO A 791 -9.23 3.64 -20.55
N LEU A 792 -9.36 4.04 -21.82
CA LEU A 792 -9.22 5.43 -22.24
C LEU A 792 -10.06 6.36 -21.39
N GLN A 793 -9.45 7.43 -20.89
CA GLN A 793 -10.10 8.47 -20.08
C GLN A 793 -9.88 9.83 -20.71
N VAL A 794 -10.92 10.65 -20.71
CA VAL A 794 -10.86 12.07 -21.09
C VAL A 794 -11.61 12.92 -20.07
N GLY A 795 -11.20 14.16 -19.92
CA GLY A 795 -11.88 15.08 -19.02
C GLY A 795 -11.49 16.53 -19.22
N LEU A 796 -12.16 17.37 -18.48
CA LEU A 796 -12.01 18.83 -18.49
C LEU A 796 -11.79 19.31 -17.06
N ASP A 797 -10.79 20.14 -16.87
CA ASP A 797 -10.50 20.82 -15.60
C ASP A 797 -10.61 22.34 -15.79
N LEU A 798 -11.17 23.00 -14.80
CA LEU A 798 -11.23 24.45 -14.69
C LEU A 798 -10.53 24.84 -13.38
N ARG A 799 -9.49 25.67 -13.46
CA ARG A 799 -8.78 26.21 -12.30
C ARG A 799 -8.91 27.71 -12.26
N LEU A 800 -9.32 28.24 -11.11
CA LEU A 800 -9.44 29.68 -10.86
C LEU A 800 -8.39 30.09 -9.82
N ARG A 801 -7.74 31.21 -10.03
CA ARG A 801 -6.81 31.86 -9.11
C ARG A 801 -7.34 33.27 -8.80
N LEU A 802 -7.89 33.46 -7.60
CA LEU A 802 -8.57 34.69 -7.15
C LEU A 802 -7.80 35.39 -6.04
#